data_43cc90bddf1b4bb020a4cbce9653a198
#
_entry.id   43cc90bddf1b4bb020a4cbce9653a198
#
_cell.length_a   1.000
_cell.length_b   1.000
_cell.length_c   1.000
_cell.angle_alpha   90.00
_cell.angle_beta   90.00
_cell.angle_gamma   90.00
#
_symmetry.space_group_name_H-M   'P 1'
#
loop_
_entity.id
_entity.type
_entity.pdbx_description
1 polymer ?
#
loop_
_entity_poly.entity_id
_entity_poly.type
_entity_poly.pdbx_seq_one_letter_code
_entity_poly.pdbx_strand_id
1 'polypeptide(L)'
;MKKLLLLLLFGVFALNTVKAKISWEITGSTLTVSGKEDIPNYNPYDADISTAPWFMKRKEIQKVVIEDGITGIGDYAFYNLPALTSVTIPESVKKIGSMAFKYCSKLTSVSVPGAVKSIGDEAFLECTSLSKVTIADGELTTVGNDVFKKCEQLKSIKFPNTVTSIGHSAFKDCRNLQSVTLSTSLDSIAGNTFEECYALSTINFPASLKSIGIRAFYGCNRLGSISIPATVTKIGSHAFANCDNLKTAEIAGNMATIEDYVFYSCYNLTNVTMSGSVESIGERAFEYCLDLKNITFPNTLKTIGEGAFCRCDALQSITLPNSVTSIGKYAFSDCENVTTITLSNSLKEISERAFQSCSKVKTLIIPDGVTEIGEGAFSGMSALESVTIPSTVTSIKDYAFSGCSSLVSVELPNKLTTLGSNVFAHCSKLETVNLPAGITEIPSELFYYCSSLKSFTIPNTIKAIGDMAFSNSGLTNIVIPNSVERIDSWAFNWCSSLTDIYIDVNPNLYFDIDFVCDGNSLENLTLAGNMPKNYYYGWYNEESYRKVVLYVPRSLYNQYASTEPWNKFAAIIPLDDEVINNPENNNQNGNSGDDNQGGNQSGNSGDDNQGGNQSGNSGDDNQGGNQSGNSGDDNQGGNNQNDKDPSNEDSTGIESYKAGNDKTVIYSLGGNRVSTPVKGFNIINGKKVYVK
;
A
#
# COMPACT_ATOMS: atom_id res chain seq x y z
N MET A 1 42.79 11.47 99.16
CA MET A 1 41.51 11.26 98.38
C MET A 1 41.40 12.12 97.10
N LYS A 2 42.34 12.89 96.63
CA LYS A 2 42.26 13.64 95.42
C LYS A 2 42.98 12.98 94.20
N LYS A 3 43.67 11.84 94.42
CA LYS A 3 44.34 11.09 93.31
C LYS A 3 43.50 9.83 92.87
N LEU A 4 42.47 9.45 93.56
CA LEU A 4 41.67 8.31 93.28
C LEU A 4 40.43 8.71 92.40
N LEU A 5 40.04 9.98 92.36
CA LEU A 5 38.93 10.51 91.60
C LEU A 5 39.34 10.88 90.14
N LEU A 6 40.65 10.94 89.86
CA LEU A 6 41.12 11.26 88.54
C LEU A 6 41.32 10.00 87.60
N LEU A 7 41.33 8.81 88.27
CA LEU A 7 41.41 7.50 87.55
C LEU A 7 40.08 6.91 87.14
N LEU A 8 38.96 7.40 87.76
CA LEU A 8 37.59 6.99 87.44
C LEU A 8 36.95 7.86 86.34
N LEU A 9 37.57 9.01 85.98
CA LEU A 9 37.09 9.84 84.86
C LEU A 9 37.76 9.52 83.55
N PHE A 10 38.80 8.67 83.52
CA PHE A 10 39.45 8.18 82.31
C PHE A 10 39.03 6.75 81.89
N GLY A 11 38.14 6.15 82.66
CA GLY A 11 37.70 4.73 82.44
C GLY A 11 36.36 4.57 81.77
N VAL A 12 35.65 5.64 81.41
CA VAL A 12 34.28 5.55 80.81
C VAL A 12 34.11 6.39 79.58
N PHE A 13 35.20 6.79 78.90
CA PHE A 13 35.14 7.13 77.50
C PHE A 13 35.74 5.97 76.69
N ALA A 14 35.13 4.78 76.78
CA ALA A 14 35.05 3.93 75.65
C ALA A 14 34.27 4.77 74.60
N LEU A 15 35.00 5.51 73.81
CA LEU A 15 34.51 6.06 72.60
C LEU A 15 33.91 4.91 71.80
N ASN A 16 32.61 4.71 71.99
CA ASN A 16 31.81 4.19 70.89
C ASN A 16 31.97 5.25 69.76
N THR A 17 33.10 5.19 69.04
CA THR A 17 33.12 5.67 67.69
C THR A 17 32.07 4.88 66.96
N VAL A 18 30.86 5.37 66.92
CA VAL A 18 29.89 5.01 65.91
C VAL A 18 30.62 5.36 64.62
N LYS A 19 31.37 4.37 64.05
CA LYS A 19 31.91 4.53 62.68
C LYS A 19 30.72 4.96 61.86
N ALA A 20 30.84 6.15 61.26
CA ALA A 20 29.85 6.57 60.26
C ALA A 20 29.63 5.37 59.35
N LYS A 21 28.39 4.97 59.20
CA LYS A 21 28.02 3.81 58.38
C LYS A 21 28.62 3.91 56.99
N ILE A 22 28.63 5.11 56.40
CA ILE A 22 29.21 5.48 55.10
C ILE A 22 30.04 6.77 55.31
N SER A 23 31.26 6.80 54.78
CA SER A 23 32.12 7.97 54.69
C SER A 23 32.53 8.22 53.23
N TRP A 24 32.85 9.45 52.92
CA TRP A 24 33.31 9.85 51.58
C TRP A 24 34.36 10.98 51.66
N GLU A 25 35.23 11.01 50.66
CA GLU A 25 36.17 12.09 50.48
C GLU A 25 36.39 12.40 49.02
N ILE A 26 36.77 13.64 48.74
CA ILE A 26 37.20 14.06 47.38
C ILE A 26 38.63 14.51 47.43
N THR A 27 39.49 13.73 46.76
CA THR A 27 40.92 14.07 46.61
C THR A 27 41.19 14.35 45.14
N GLY A 28 41.50 15.62 44.82
CA GLY A 28 41.58 16.08 43.44
C GLY A 28 40.22 15.92 42.72
N SER A 29 40.20 15.10 41.66
CA SER A 29 38.99 14.79 40.91
C SER A 29 38.42 13.39 41.22
N THR A 30 38.91 12.73 42.29
CA THR A 30 38.48 11.38 42.69
C THR A 30 37.57 11.46 43.91
N LEU A 31 36.35 10.95 43.79
CA LEU A 31 35.46 10.69 44.92
C LEU A 31 35.68 9.25 45.38
N THR A 32 36.07 9.07 46.65
CA THR A 32 36.16 7.75 47.32
C THR A 32 35.03 7.62 48.28
N VAL A 33 34.28 6.48 48.23
CA VAL A 33 33.19 6.16 49.18
C VAL A 33 33.57 4.87 49.87
N SER A 34 33.57 4.90 51.22
CA SER A 34 33.94 3.78 52.06
C SER A 34 32.91 3.52 53.15
N GLY A 35 32.88 2.26 53.65
CA GLY A 35 31.94 1.81 54.70
C GLY A 35 31.67 0.30 54.61
N LYS A 36 30.65 -0.15 55.37
CA LYS A 36 30.26 -1.57 55.45
C LYS A 36 28.77 -1.81 55.18
N GLU A 37 28.11 -0.81 54.63
CA GLU A 37 26.65 -0.86 54.35
C GLU A 37 26.40 -0.33 52.94
N ASP A 38 25.10 -0.29 52.55
CA ASP A 38 24.66 0.30 51.31
C ASP A 38 24.93 1.82 51.29
N ILE A 39 25.40 2.38 50.20
CA ILE A 39 25.31 3.82 49.92
C ILE A 39 23.83 4.17 49.91
N PRO A 40 23.36 5.17 50.70
CA PRO A 40 21.96 5.52 50.82
C PRO A 40 21.31 5.89 49.45
N ASN A 41 19.99 5.75 49.41
CA ASN A 41 19.22 6.35 48.33
C ASN A 41 19.20 7.87 48.47
N TYR A 42 19.37 8.58 47.38
CA TYR A 42 19.28 10.02 47.32
C TYR A 42 18.13 10.40 46.37
N ASN A 43 17.40 11.44 46.72
CA ASN A 43 16.28 11.89 45.89
C ASN A 43 16.64 13.14 45.11
N PRO A 44 16.20 13.32 43.90
CA PRO A 44 16.29 14.64 43.24
C PRO A 44 15.31 15.61 43.94
N TYR A 45 15.76 16.75 44.35
CA TYR A 45 14.90 17.83 44.87
C TYR A 45 14.11 18.53 43.77
N ASP A 46 14.68 18.50 42.55
CA ASP A 46 14.15 18.99 41.30
C ASP A 46 14.79 18.14 40.19
N ALA A 47 14.30 18.19 38.98
CA ALA A 47 14.79 17.35 37.86
C ALA A 47 16.31 17.28 37.71
N ASP A 48 17.05 18.24 38.28
CA ASP A 48 18.50 18.37 38.11
C ASP A 48 19.31 18.37 39.41
N ILE A 49 18.75 18.19 40.60
CA ILE A 49 19.43 18.30 41.86
C ILE A 49 19.28 17.03 42.69
N SER A 50 20.38 16.28 42.93
CA SER A 50 20.44 15.16 43.85
C SER A 50 20.79 15.60 45.27
N THR A 51 20.24 14.92 46.28
CA THR A 51 20.59 15.11 47.69
C THR A 51 21.92 14.46 48.10
N ALA A 52 22.63 13.82 47.18
CA ALA A 52 23.93 13.22 47.45
C ALA A 52 24.91 14.28 47.93
N PRO A 53 25.66 14.06 49.04
CA PRO A 53 26.49 15.10 49.66
C PRO A 53 27.63 15.62 48.75
N TRP A 54 28.06 14.86 47.74
CA TRP A 54 29.07 15.23 46.73
C TRP A 54 28.47 15.91 45.49
N PHE A 55 27.16 16.03 45.40
CA PHE A 55 26.49 16.50 44.17
C PHE A 55 26.92 17.93 43.77
N MET A 56 27.16 18.81 44.73
CA MET A 56 27.63 20.17 44.45
C MET A 56 29.00 20.22 43.72
N LYS A 57 29.78 19.13 43.84
CA LYS A 57 31.08 18.95 43.15
C LYS A 57 30.98 18.10 41.88
N ARG A 58 29.77 17.80 41.38
CA ARG A 58 29.55 16.90 40.27
C ARG A 58 30.31 17.21 38.99
N LYS A 59 30.59 18.47 38.73
CA LYS A 59 31.36 18.91 37.54
C LYS A 59 32.88 18.69 37.67
N GLU A 60 33.37 18.45 38.91
CA GLU A 60 34.79 18.26 39.22
C GLU A 60 35.14 16.75 39.32
N ILE A 61 34.16 15.89 39.65
CA ILE A 61 34.37 14.46 39.89
C ILE A 61 34.56 13.75 38.54
N GLN A 62 35.79 13.26 38.30
CA GLN A 62 36.15 12.49 37.10
C GLN A 62 36.28 10.99 37.37
N LYS A 63 36.51 10.59 38.62
CA LYS A 63 36.65 9.22 39.05
C LYS A 63 35.86 8.96 40.31
N VAL A 64 35.15 7.81 40.39
CA VAL A 64 34.51 7.28 41.59
C VAL A 64 35.20 5.98 41.98
N VAL A 65 35.60 5.87 43.24
CA VAL A 65 36.13 4.64 43.85
C VAL A 65 35.18 4.22 44.96
N ILE A 66 34.54 3.10 44.83
CA ILE A 66 33.74 2.49 45.89
C ILE A 66 34.63 1.41 46.52
N GLU A 67 34.89 1.55 47.84
CA GLU A 67 35.77 0.63 48.53
C GLU A 67 35.07 -0.67 48.91
N ASP A 68 35.87 -1.73 49.13
CA ASP A 68 35.36 -3.02 49.60
C ASP A 68 34.69 -2.88 50.94
N GLY A 69 33.57 -3.63 51.13
CA GLY A 69 32.69 -3.55 52.30
C GLY A 69 31.40 -2.80 52.03
N ILE A 70 31.33 -1.92 51.00
CA ILE A 70 30.09 -1.35 50.51
C ILE A 70 29.25 -2.48 49.89
N THR A 71 27.98 -2.66 50.35
CA THR A 71 27.12 -3.78 49.99
C THR A 71 26.09 -3.43 48.90
N GLY A 72 25.84 -2.14 48.65
CA GLY A 72 24.93 -1.70 47.60
C GLY A 72 25.15 -0.24 47.21
N ILE A 73 24.78 0.10 46.02
CA ILE A 73 24.75 1.47 45.50
C ILE A 73 23.27 1.91 45.51
N GLY A 74 22.93 2.93 46.27
CA GLY A 74 21.59 3.46 46.40
C GLY A 74 21.12 4.19 45.14
N ASP A 75 19.81 4.46 45.11
CA ASP A 75 19.18 5.21 44.03
C ASP A 75 19.76 6.62 43.96
N TYR A 76 19.98 7.13 42.76
CA TYR A 76 20.58 8.47 42.49
C TYR A 76 21.97 8.72 43.08
N ALA A 77 22.68 7.70 43.58
CA ALA A 77 23.91 7.88 44.29
C ALA A 77 24.98 8.70 43.54
N PHE A 78 25.15 8.45 42.27
CA PHE A 78 26.08 9.14 41.36
C PHE A 78 25.36 9.79 40.18
N TYR A 79 24.12 10.21 40.40
CA TYR A 79 23.28 10.87 39.41
C TYR A 79 23.93 12.16 38.88
N ASN A 80 23.91 12.32 37.55
CA ASN A 80 24.34 13.52 36.85
C ASN A 80 25.75 13.99 37.25
N LEU A 81 26.74 13.08 37.12
CA LEU A 81 28.16 13.40 37.23
C LEU A 81 28.76 13.57 35.80
N PRO A 82 28.60 14.74 35.15
CA PRO A 82 28.92 14.91 33.72
C PRO A 82 30.41 14.85 33.38
N ALA A 83 31.29 14.96 34.40
CA ALA A 83 32.74 14.84 34.24
C ALA A 83 33.26 13.41 34.50
N LEU A 84 32.42 12.50 35.03
CA LEU A 84 32.80 11.14 35.42
C LEU A 84 33.25 10.34 34.21
N THR A 85 34.48 9.83 34.24
CA THR A 85 35.06 9.00 33.17
C THR A 85 35.19 7.54 33.55
N SER A 86 35.30 7.24 34.85
CA SER A 86 35.46 5.87 35.35
C SER A 86 34.90 5.66 36.74
N VAL A 87 34.39 4.44 37.00
CA VAL A 87 33.94 3.99 38.30
C VAL A 87 34.54 2.62 38.62
N THR A 88 34.99 2.43 39.89
CA THR A 88 35.38 1.14 40.43
C THR A 88 34.30 0.66 41.40
N ILE A 89 33.75 -0.50 41.11
CA ILE A 89 32.69 -1.17 41.91
C ILE A 89 33.30 -2.46 42.49
N PRO A 90 33.37 -2.65 43.84
CA PRO A 90 33.98 -3.83 44.44
C PRO A 90 33.04 -5.05 44.41
N GLU A 91 33.60 -6.25 44.60
CA GLU A 91 32.85 -7.51 44.65
C GLU A 91 31.84 -7.60 45.83
N SER A 92 32.00 -6.74 46.83
CA SER A 92 31.03 -6.69 47.97
C SER A 92 29.67 -6.12 47.58
N VAL A 93 29.56 -5.40 46.42
CA VAL A 93 28.30 -4.77 45.96
C VAL A 93 27.33 -5.80 45.43
N LYS A 94 26.10 -5.83 45.96
CA LYS A 94 25.03 -6.79 45.60
C LYS A 94 23.90 -6.17 44.79
N LYS A 95 23.80 -4.85 44.74
CA LYS A 95 22.80 -4.13 43.91
C LYS A 95 23.32 -2.78 43.43
N ILE A 96 22.86 -2.39 42.28
CA ILE A 96 22.99 -1.05 41.71
C ILE A 96 21.60 -0.45 41.64
N GLY A 97 21.37 0.67 42.34
CA GLY A 97 20.07 1.31 42.47
C GLY A 97 19.59 1.99 41.20
N SER A 98 18.35 2.42 41.21
CA SER A 98 17.71 3.15 40.13
C SER A 98 18.39 4.51 39.91
N MET A 99 18.61 4.88 38.64
CA MET A 99 19.22 6.14 38.26
C MET A 99 20.60 6.40 38.89
N ALA A 100 21.28 5.37 39.40
CA ALA A 100 22.50 5.49 40.15
C ALA A 100 23.62 6.26 39.41
N PHE A 101 23.75 6.05 38.10
CA PHE A 101 24.73 6.72 37.20
C PHE A 101 24.04 7.43 36.02
N LYS A 102 22.74 7.72 36.12
CA LYS A 102 22.01 8.43 35.07
C LYS A 102 22.67 9.75 34.76
N TYR A 103 22.80 10.09 33.46
CA TYR A 103 23.45 11.31 32.94
C TYR A 103 24.94 11.42 33.20
N CYS A 104 25.65 10.35 33.48
CA CYS A 104 27.11 10.33 33.51
C CYS A 104 27.68 10.30 32.07
N SER A 105 27.50 11.39 31.32
CA SER A 105 27.71 11.44 29.86
C SER A 105 29.14 11.17 29.41
N LYS A 106 30.16 11.34 30.28
CA LYS A 106 31.58 11.04 29.97
C LYS A 106 32.04 9.67 30.48
N LEU A 107 31.18 8.89 31.17
CA LEU A 107 31.56 7.56 31.62
C LEU A 107 31.81 6.65 30.40
N THR A 108 33.04 6.10 30.29
CA THR A 108 33.43 5.32 29.11
C THR A 108 33.33 3.81 29.30
N SER A 109 33.42 3.33 30.53
CA SER A 109 33.33 1.91 30.83
C SER A 109 32.83 1.66 32.25
N VAL A 110 32.15 0.53 32.41
CA VAL A 110 31.74 0.00 33.73
C VAL A 110 31.96 -1.51 33.78
N SER A 111 32.43 -2.00 34.95
CA SER A 111 32.49 -3.42 35.27
C SER A 111 31.52 -3.68 36.41
N VAL A 112 30.54 -4.55 36.13
CA VAL A 112 29.53 -5.02 37.09
C VAL A 112 30.08 -6.31 37.74
N PRO A 113 30.32 -6.33 39.06
CA PRO A 113 30.85 -7.50 39.78
C PRO A 113 29.87 -8.68 39.78
N GLY A 114 30.39 -9.90 39.99
CA GLY A 114 29.63 -11.14 39.99
C GLY A 114 28.63 -11.25 41.14
N ALA A 115 28.84 -10.56 42.26
CA ALA A 115 27.94 -10.54 43.40
C ALA A 115 26.69 -9.68 43.21
N VAL A 116 26.64 -8.85 42.14
CA VAL A 116 25.49 -7.99 41.86
C VAL A 116 24.30 -8.85 41.41
N LYS A 117 23.16 -8.72 42.10
CA LYS A 117 21.92 -9.45 41.82
C LYS A 117 20.96 -8.68 40.92
N SER A 118 20.96 -7.35 41.00
CA SER A 118 20.06 -6.49 40.26
C SER A 118 20.69 -5.15 39.87
N ILE A 119 20.30 -4.66 38.68
CA ILE A 119 20.56 -3.29 38.22
C ILE A 119 19.21 -2.61 38.11
N GLY A 120 19.02 -1.50 38.82
CA GLY A 120 17.75 -0.76 38.88
C GLY A 120 17.44 0.00 37.61
N ASP A 121 16.23 0.53 37.54
CA ASP A 121 15.72 1.28 36.40
C ASP A 121 16.60 2.50 36.11
N GLU A 122 16.84 2.79 34.83
CA GLU A 122 17.58 3.96 34.37
C GLU A 122 19.02 4.10 34.96
N ALA A 123 19.59 3.01 35.50
CA ALA A 123 20.85 3.08 36.24
C ALA A 123 21.98 3.75 35.45
N PHE A 124 22.05 3.57 34.12
CA PHE A 124 23.06 4.17 33.21
C PHE A 124 22.40 4.94 32.07
N LEU A 125 21.15 5.40 32.24
CA LEU A 125 20.42 6.17 31.22
C LEU A 125 21.26 7.40 30.80
N GLU A 126 21.39 7.58 29.47
CA GLU A 126 22.16 8.71 28.88
C GLU A 126 23.65 8.79 29.32
N CYS A 127 24.27 7.66 29.62
CA CYS A 127 25.72 7.57 29.63
C CYS A 127 26.25 7.51 28.20
N THR A 128 26.15 8.63 27.46
CA THR A 128 26.35 8.70 26.01
C THR A 128 27.73 8.28 25.51
N SER A 129 28.78 8.38 26.35
CA SER A 129 30.15 7.92 26.05
C SER A 129 30.43 6.47 26.45
N LEU A 130 29.46 5.77 27.08
CA LEU A 130 29.64 4.40 27.59
C LEU A 130 29.79 3.43 26.44
N SER A 131 31.03 3.01 26.18
CA SER A 131 31.39 2.14 25.05
C SER A 131 31.61 0.68 25.43
N LYS A 132 31.86 0.41 26.73
CA LYS A 132 32.13 -0.92 27.24
C LYS A 132 31.40 -1.19 28.56
N VAL A 133 30.60 -2.23 28.58
CA VAL A 133 29.98 -2.79 29.80
C VAL A 133 30.45 -4.22 29.94
N THR A 134 31.05 -4.56 31.07
CA THR A 134 31.45 -5.92 31.41
C THR A 134 30.60 -6.39 32.58
N ILE A 135 29.88 -7.47 32.42
CA ILE A 135 29.11 -8.11 33.50
C ILE A 135 29.79 -9.43 33.79
N ALA A 136 30.29 -9.59 35.02
CA ALA A 136 30.93 -10.82 35.45
C ALA A 136 29.86 -11.94 35.58
N ASP A 137 30.29 -13.19 35.30
CA ASP A 137 29.44 -14.34 35.60
C ASP A 137 29.21 -14.40 37.12
N GLY A 138 27.94 -14.56 37.53
CA GLY A 138 27.60 -14.51 38.94
C GLY A 138 26.09 -14.50 39.21
N GLU A 139 25.64 -13.64 40.10
CA GLU A 139 24.30 -13.67 40.70
C GLU A 139 23.28 -12.72 40.01
N LEU A 140 23.65 -12.01 38.91
CA LEU A 140 22.73 -11.08 38.28
C LEU A 140 21.51 -11.79 37.69
N THR A 141 20.31 -11.43 38.16
CA THR A 141 19.05 -11.99 37.67
C THR A 141 18.18 -10.98 36.97
N THR A 142 18.28 -9.69 37.34
CA THR A 142 17.35 -8.67 36.87
C THR A 142 18.07 -7.42 36.39
N VAL A 143 17.73 -6.97 35.20
CA VAL A 143 18.12 -5.68 34.61
C VAL A 143 16.84 -4.87 34.44
N GLY A 144 16.79 -3.67 35.02
CA GLY A 144 15.61 -2.82 35.06
C GLY A 144 15.25 -2.19 33.70
N ASN A 145 14.25 -1.30 33.75
CA ASN A 145 13.81 -0.53 32.58
C ASN A 145 14.82 0.59 32.26
N ASP A 146 14.93 0.93 30.95
CA ASP A 146 15.74 2.05 30.45
C ASP A 146 17.22 2.05 30.95
N VAL A 147 17.77 0.90 31.40
CA VAL A 147 19.08 0.84 32.09
C VAL A 147 20.21 1.44 31.27
N PHE A 148 20.32 1.09 29.99
CA PHE A 148 21.36 1.59 29.08
C PHE A 148 20.77 2.44 27.94
N LYS A 149 19.54 2.92 28.10
CA LYS A 149 18.92 3.76 27.07
C LYS A 149 19.78 4.96 26.74
N LYS A 150 19.96 5.21 25.43
CA LYS A 150 20.84 6.25 24.89
C LYS A 150 22.33 6.12 25.32
N CYS A 151 22.79 4.92 25.63
CA CYS A 151 24.23 4.62 25.68
C CYS A 151 24.75 4.50 24.23
N GLU A 152 24.81 5.62 23.51
CA GLU A 152 25.02 5.66 22.07
C GLU A 152 26.32 5.01 21.61
N GLN A 153 27.38 5.02 22.45
CA GLN A 153 28.69 4.46 22.12
C GLN A 153 28.84 2.98 22.49
N LEU A 154 27.82 2.36 23.13
CA LEU A 154 27.89 0.95 23.53
C LEU A 154 27.92 0.06 22.29
N LYS A 155 28.96 -0.80 22.18
CA LYS A 155 29.19 -1.65 20.99
C LYS A 155 28.70 -3.07 21.16
N SER A 156 28.83 -3.62 22.35
CA SER A 156 28.40 -4.99 22.64
C SER A 156 28.16 -5.19 24.11
N ILE A 157 27.32 -6.15 24.44
CA ILE A 157 27.07 -6.60 25.82
C ILE A 157 26.85 -8.11 25.84
N LYS A 158 27.33 -8.77 26.91
CA LYS A 158 27.10 -10.18 27.18
C LYS A 158 26.46 -10.31 28.56
N PHE A 159 25.34 -11.01 28.66
CA PHE A 159 24.68 -11.34 29.91
C PHE A 159 25.09 -12.74 30.40
N PRO A 160 25.29 -12.90 31.73
CA PRO A 160 25.42 -14.24 32.33
C PRO A 160 24.09 -15.02 32.21
N ASN A 161 24.21 -16.35 32.24
CA ASN A 161 23.03 -17.23 32.08
C ASN A 161 22.06 -17.19 33.27
N THR A 162 22.39 -16.46 34.34
CA THR A 162 21.50 -16.21 35.49
C THR A 162 20.46 -15.15 35.25
N VAL A 163 20.63 -14.28 34.22
CA VAL A 163 19.67 -13.22 33.93
C VAL A 163 18.38 -13.80 33.38
N THR A 164 17.30 -13.55 34.09
CA THR A 164 15.93 -13.99 33.72
C THR A 164 15.05 -12.85 33.21
N SER A 165 15.43 -11.58 33.46
CA SER A 165 14.63 -10.42 33.07
C SER A 165 15.50 -9.26 32.62
N ILE A 166 15.13 -8.69 31.47
CA ILE A 166 15.63 -7.43 30.94
C ILE A 166 14.42 -6.53 30.68
N GLY A 167 14.41 -5.36 31.31
CA GLY A 167 13.27 -4.46 31.33
C GLY A 167 13.00 -3.75 30.00
N HIS A 168 11.89 -3.02 29.98
CA HIS A 168 11.47 -2.21 28.85
C HIS A 168 12.55 -1.18 28.48
N SER A 169 12.74 -0.96 27.18
CA SER A 169 13.65 0.07 26.62
C SER A 169 15.09 -0.02 27.13
N ALA A 170 15.52 -1.18 27.68
CA ALA A 170 16.82 -1.30 28.36
C ALA A 170 18.01 -0.86 27.50
N PHE A 171 17.92 -0.99 26.17
CA PHE A 171 18.93 -0.57 25.20
C PHE A 171 18.37 0.37 24.12
N LYS A 172 17.21 0.98 24.38
CA LYS A 172 16.63 1.91 23.40
C LYS A 172 17.63 3.00 23.05
N ASP A 173 17.76 3.34 21.74
CA ASP A 173 18.72 4.34 21.23
C ASP A 173 20.21 4.00 21.49
N CYS A 174 20.57 2.73 21.68
CA CYS A 174 21.98 2.32 21.67
C CYS A 174 22.47 2.17 20.22
N ARG A 175 22.59 3.30 19.53
CA ARG A 175 22.78 3.39 18.06
C ARG A 175 23.97 2.64 17.50
N ASN A 176 25.05 2.46 18.30
CA ASN A 176 26.27 1.74 17.90
C ASN A 176 26.32 0.30 18.45
N LEU A 177 25.25 -0.22 19.06
CA LEU A 177 25.19 -1.58 19.59
C LEU A 177 25.15 -2.57 18.43
N GLN A 178 26.25 -3.34 18.24
CA GLN A 178 26.45 -4.26 17.12
C GLN A 178 26.01 -5.70 17.44
N SER A 179 26.19 -6.11 18.70
CA SER A 179 25.88 -7.47 19.12
C SER A 179 25.47 -7.56 20.59
N VAL A 180 24.55 -8.47 20.87
CA VAL A 180 24.10 -8.80 22.22
C VAL A 180 24.14 -10.31 22.40
N THR A 181 24.77 -10.78 23.47
CA THR A 181 24.67 -12.17 23.91
C THR A 181 23.64 -12.24 25.02
N LEU A 182 22.45 -12.77 24.69
CA LEU A 182 21.36 -12.96 25.66
C LEU A 182 21.65 -14.14 26.60
N SER A 183 21.05 -14.10 27.78
CA SER A 183 21.02 -15.23 28.73
C SER A 183 20.22 -16.39 28.15
N THR A 184 20.69 -17.60 28.38
CA THR A 184 19.94 -18.82 28.03
C THR A 184 18.72 -19.07 28.90
N SER A 185 18.57 -18.34 30.02
CA SER A 185 17.42 -18.40 30.92
C SER A 185 16.39 -17.31 30.68
N LEU A 186 16.63 -16.43 29.67
CA LEU A 186 15.70 -15.34 29.35
C LEU A 186 14.44 -15.92 28.69
N ASP A 187 13.26 -15.64 29.24
CA ASP A 187 11.98 -16.12 28.71
C ASP A 187 11.20 -15.08 27.93
N SER A 188 11.57 -13.81 28.06
CA SER A 188 10.92 -12.71 27.36
C SER A 188 11.87 -11.58 27.02
N ILE A 189 11.64 -10.94 25.88
CA ILE A 189 12.25 -9.66 25.50
C ILE A 189 11.14 -8.62 25.67
N ALA A 190 11.35 -7.68 26.59
CA ALA A 190 10.37 -6.64 26.89
C ALA A 190 10.16 -5.66 25.72
N GLY A 191 9.13 -4.82 25.78
CA GLY A 191 8.87 -3.82 24.76
C GLY A 191 9.99 -2.80 24.63
N ASN A 192 10.25 -2.36 23.40
CA ASN A 192 11.25 -1.33 23.08
C ASN A 192 12.70 -1.66 23.48
N THR A 193 12.99 -2.91 23.91
CA THR A 193 14.29 -3.27 24.51
C THR A 193 15.47 -2.86 23.63
N PHE A 194 15.40 -3.11 22.33
CA PHE A 194 16.44 -2.75 21.35
C PHE A 194 15.94 -1.75 20.29
N GLU A 195 14.91 -0.98 20.62
CA GLU A 195 14.39 0.05 19.70
C GLU A 195 15.49 1.02 19.31
N GLU A 196 15.64 1.28 17.99
CA GLU A 196 16.65 2.17 17.40
C GLU A 196 18.11 1.76 17.67
N CYS A 197 18.35 0.47 17.85
CA CYS A 197 19.71 -0.08 17.83
C CYS A 197 20.18 -0.26 16.37
N TYR A 198 20.42 0.85 15.66
CA TYR A 198 20.67 0.87 14.20
C TYR A 198 21.83 -0.04 13.75
N ALA A 199 22.85 -0.22 14.61
CA ALA A 199 24.03 -1.03 14.29
C ALA A 199 23.87 -2.52 14.62
N LEU A 200 22.75 -2.95 15.26
CA LEU A 200 22.53 -4.34 15.66
C LEU A 200 22.39 -5.22 14.42
N SER A 201 23.39 -6.05 14.18
CA SER A 201 23.46 -6.86 12.96
C SER A 201 23.00 -8.32 13.13
N THR A 202 23.13 -8.84 14.35
CA THR A 202 22.77 -10.22 14.67
C THR A 202 22.18 -10.31 16.07
N ILE A 203 21.18 -11.18 16.23
CA ILE A 203 20.63 -11.59 17.51
C ILE A 203 20.34 -13.08 17.50
N ASN A 204 20.75 -13.77 18.56
CA ASN A 204 20.44 -15.18 18.75
C ASN A 204 19.46 -15.31 19.90
N PHE A 205 18.25 -15.76 19.60
CA PHE A 205 17.20 -15.97 20.61
C PHE A 205 17.45 -17.27 21.37
N PRO A 206 17.38 -17.26 22.72
CA PRO A 206 17.51 -18.48 23.50
C PRO A 206 16.30 -19.39 23.30
N ALA A 207 16.52 -20.71 23.42
CA ALA A 207 15.45 -21.72 23.31
C ALA A 207 14.41 -21.62 24.44
N SER A 208 14.70 -20.88 25.51
CA SER A 208 13.76 -20.56 26.61
C SER A 208 12.76 -19.47 26.26
N LEU A 209 12.99 -18.68 25.18
CA LEU A 209 12.21 -17.50 24.85
C LEU A 209 10.76 -17.87 24.53
N LYS A 210 9.80 -17.19 25.16
CA LYS A 210 8.36 -17.36 24.98
C LYS A 210 7.68 -16.17 24.31
N SER A 211 8.25 -14.97 24.47
CA SER A 211 7.64 -13.76 23.92
C SER A 211 8.65 -12.67 23.53
N ILE A 212 8.29 -11.90 22.51
CA ILE A 212 8.99 -10.70 22.05
C ILE A 212 8.01 -9.53 22.15
N GLY A 213 8.37 -8.47 22.85
CA GLY A 213 7.51 -7.34 23.15
C GLY A 213 7.29 -6.40 21.97
N ILE A 214 6.37 -5.46 22.17
CA ILE A 214 6.04 -4.41 21.20
C ILE A 214 7.30 -3.59 20.89
N ARG A 215 7.58 -3.34 19.59
CA ARG A 215 8.72 -2.55 19.09
C ARG A 215 10.09 -3.02 19.62
N ALA A 216 10.21 -4.27 20.04
CA ALA A 216 11.43 -4.77 20.70
C ALA A 216 12.69 -4.57 19.85
N PHE A 217 12.60 -4.65 18.52
CA PHE A 217 13.69 -4.44 17.55
C PHE A 217 13.33 -3.40 16.49
N TYR A 218 12.38 -2.49 16.80
CA TYR A 218 12.00 -1.44 15.87
C TYR A 218 13.23 -0.60 15.45
N GLY A 219 13.43 -0.44 14.14
CA GLY A 219 14.54 0.35 13.62
C GLY A 219 15.92 -0.30 13.78
N CYS A 220 16.01 -1.63 13.96
CA CYS A 220 17.29 -2.33 13.92
C CYS A 220 17.77 -2.49 12.47
N ASN A 221 18.18 -1.37 11.84
CA ASN A 221 18.39 -1.26 10.39
C ASN A 221 19.47 -2.20 9.82
N ARG A 222 20.43 -2.67 10.64
CA ARG A 222 21.48 -3.60 10.21
C ARG A 222 21.16 -5.07 10.47
N LEU A 223 20.05 -5.38 11.08
CA LEU A 223 19.66 -6.76 11.38
C LEU A 223 19.48 -7.55 10.07
N GLY A 224 20.29 -8.58 9.86
CA GLY A 224 20.35 -9.27 8.55
C GLY A 224 19.42 -10.47 8.43
N SER A 225 19.20 -11.21 9.53
CA SER A 225 18.32 -12.37 9.57
C SER A 225 17.86 -12.65 11.00
N ILE A 226 16.68 -13.25 11.12
CA ILE A 226 16.15 -13.72 12.39
C ILE A 226 15.62 -15.15 12.26
N SER A 227 15.81 -15.94 13.32
CA SER A 227 15.20 -17.25 13.50
C SER A 227 14.49 -17.25 14.86
N ILE A 228 13.16 -17.28 14.83
CA ILE A 228 12.31 -17.23 16.03
C ILE A 228 12.05 -18.64 16.53
N PRO A 229 12.45 -18.98 17.77
CA PRO A 229 12.33 -20.34 18.31
C PRO A 229 10.89 -20.83 18.36
N ALA A 230 10.70 -22.13 18.26
CA ALA A 230 9.38 -22.80 18.37
C ALA A 230 8.67 -22.57 19.73
N THR A 231 9.43 -22.16 20.76
CA THR A 231 8.90 -21.84 22.09
C THR A 231 8.21 -20.48 22.16
N VAL A 232 8.43 -19.59 21.16
CA VAL A 232 7.80 -18.26 21.10
C VAL A 232 6.34 -18.42 20.69
N THR A 233 5.46 -17.89 21.53
CA THR A 233 4.00 -17.89 21.31
C THR A 233 3.43 -16.53 21.05
N LYS A 234 4.25 -15.46 21.20
CA LYS A 234 3.80 -14.08 20.97
C LYS A 234 4.93 -13.18 20.47
N ILE A 235 4.66 -12.43 19.40
CA ILE A 235 5.47 -11.31 18.93
C ILE A 235 4.59 -10.07 18.96
N GLY A 236 5.01 -9.01 19.63
CA GLY A 236 4.23 -7.78 19.75
C GLY A 236 4.23 -6.95 18.47
N SER A 237 3.25 -6.09 18.36
CA SER A 237 3.12 -5.15 17.24
C SER A 237 4.42 -4.35 17.00
N HIS A 238 4.77 -4.11 15.74
CA HIS A 238 5.98 -3.39 15.31
C HIS A 238 7.31 -4.02 15.78
N ALA A 239 7.32 -5.27 16.24
CA ALA A 239 8.51 -5.83 16.89
C ALA A 239 9.78 -5.76 16.02
N PHE A 240 9.67 -5.90 14.71
CA PHE A 240 10.75 -5.83 13.74
C PHE A 240 10.51 -4.77 12.65
N ALA A 241 9.60 -3.83 12.89
CA ALA A 241 9.32 -2.79 11.89
C ALA A 241 10.56 -1.92 11.64
N ASN A 242 10.73 -1.44 10.41
CA ASN A 242 11.87 -0.64 9.94
C ASN A 242 13.24 -1.34 10.15
N CYS A 243 13.28 -2.67 10.00
CA CYS A 243 14.53 -3.42 9.93
C CYS A 243 15.00 -3.50 8.46
N ASP A 244 15.53 -2.39 7.92
CA ASP A 244 15.76 -2.19 6.49
C ASP A 244 16.59 -3.30 5.83
N ASN A 245 17.60 -3.85 6.51
CA ASN A 245 18.48 -4.89 5.96
C ASN A 245 18.06 -6.32 6.33
N LEU A 246 16.90 -6.50 6.96
CA LEU A 246 16.40 -7.84 7.29
C LEU A 246 16.05 -8.59 5.99
N LYS A 247 16.79 -9.67 5.70
CA LYS A 247 16.63 -10.47 4.47
C LYS A 247 15.77 -11.68 4.66
N THR A 248 15.85 -12.32 5.81
CA THR A 248 15.12 -13.55 6.09
C THR A 248 14.54 -13.57 7.49
N ALA A 249 13.31 -14.03 7.60
CA ALA A 249 12.64 -14.26 8.88
C ALA A 249 12.12 -15.71 8.91
N GLU A 250 12.67 -16.51 9.79
CA GLU A 250 12.20 -17.86 10.08
C GLU A 250 11.35 -17.82 11.35
N ILE A 251 10.07 -18.11 11.22
CA ILE A 251 9.10 -18.08 12.31
C ILE A 251 8.71 -19.54 12.63
N ALA A 252 9.50 -20.18 13.49
CA ALA A 252 9.24 -21.53 13.96
C ALA A 252 8.22 -21.57 15.12
N GLY A 253 7.88 -20.41 15.67
CA GLY A 253 7.00 -20.27 16.82
C GLY A 253 5.57 -20.77 16.57
N ASN A 254 4.97 -21.37 17.59
CA ASN A 254 3.59 -21.84 17.56
C ASN A 254 2.64 -20.71 18.01
N MET A 255 2.57 -19.63 17.23
CA MET A 255 1.73 -18.50 17.48
C MET A 255 0.50 -18.49 16.57
N ALA A 256 -0.64 -18.10 17.12
CA ALA A 256 -1.89 -18.01 16.35
C ALA A 256 -1.93 -16.75 15.46
N THR A 257 -1.20 -15.69 15.85
CA THR A 257 -1.27 -14.40 15.17
C THR A 257 0.12 -13.83 14.91
N ILE A 258 0.37 -13.36 13.70
CA ILE A 258 1.38 -12.34 13.40
C ILE A 258 0.68 -11.01 13.65
N GLU A 259 1.09 -10.30 14.69
CA GLU A 259 0.47 -9.04 15.11
C GLU A 259 0.66 -7.92 14.06
N ASP A 260 -0.03 -6.79 14.28
CA ASP A 260 0.01 -5.64 13.38
C ASP A 260 1.42 -5.07 13.23
N TYR A 261 1.81 -4.70 12.01
CA TYR A 261 3.06 -4.01 11.67
C TYR A 261 4.34 -4.76 12.05
N VAL A 262 4.31 -6.06 12.31
CA VAL A 262 5.49 -6.80 12.83
C VAL A 262 6.73 -6.61 11.96
N PHE A 263 6.58 -6.69 10.63
CA PHE A 263 7.66 -6.50 9.64
C PHE A 263 7.41 -5.30 8.72
N TYR A 264 6.66 -4.31 9.20
CA TYR A 264 6.37 -3.09 8.44
C TYR A 264 7.66 -2.42 7.97
N SER A 265 7.74 -2.05 6.68
CA SER A 265 8.91 -1.39 6.07
C SER A 265 10.22 -2.17 6.23
N CYS A 266 10.18 -3.50 6.19
CA CYS A 266 11.38 -4.33 6.04
C CYS A 266 11.73 -4.44 4.55
N TYR A 267 12.27 -3.35 3.96
CA TYR A 267 12.42 -3.18 2.51
C TYR A 267 13.15 -4.32 1.81
N ASN A 268 14.21 -4.87 2.44
CA ASN A 268 15.05 -5.92 1.87
C ASN A 268 14.63 -7.36 2.30
N LEU A 269 13.44 -7.53 2.90
CA LEU A 269 12.95 -8.84 3.32
C LEU A 269 12.57 -9.66 2.09
N THR A 270 13.36 -10.68 1.77
CA THR A 270 13.19 -11.50 0.56
C THR A 270 12.43 -12.79 0.81
N ASN A 271 12.49 -13.33 2.02
CA ASN A 271 11.89 -14.61 2.36
C ASN A 271 11.38 -14.66 3.80
N VAL A 272 10.16 -15.15 3.95
CA VAL A 272 9.53 -15.42 5.25
C VAL A 272 9.06 -16.86 5.24
N THR A 273 9.48 -17.62 6.25
CA THR A 273 8.98 -18.98 6.48
C THR A 273 8.18 -19.02 7.76
N MET A 274 6.97 -19.57 7.68
CA MET A 274 6.07 -19.78 8.81
C MET A 274 5.86 -21.28 8.99
N SER A 275 6.50 -21.87 10.01
CA SER A 275 6.38 -23.29 10.32
C SER A 275 5.36 -23.56 11.45
N GLY A 276 4.79 -22.53 12.03
CA GLY A 276 3.80 -22.61 13.10
C GLY A 276 2.35 -22.66 12.62
N SER A 277 1.44 -22.71 13.56
CA SER A 277 -0.01 -22.72 13.33
C SER A 277 -0.57 -21.30 13.27
N VAL A 278 -0.07 -20.46 12.36
CA VAL A 278 -0.57 -19.09 12.20
C VAL A 278 -1.98 -19.14 11.62
N GLU A 279 -2.92 -18.54 12.32
CA GLU A 279 -4.33 -18.42 11.95
C GLU A 279 -4.67 -17.02 11.43
N SER A 280 -3.91 -16.00 11.84
CA SER A 280 -4.17 -14.60 11.48
C SER A 280 -2.88 -13.84 11.19
N ILE A 281 -2.91 -13.00 10.16
CA ILE A 281 -1.89 -12.00 9.86
C ILE A 281 -2.54 -10.63 10.07
N GLY A 282 -1.94 -9.80 10.91
CA GLY A 282 -2.46 -8.51 11.35
C GLY A 282 -2.36 -7.41 10.29
N GLU A 283 -2.85 -6.23 10.67
CA GLU A 283 -2.82 -5.03 9.85
C GLU A 283 -1.38 -4.67 9.49
N ARG A 284 -1.13 -4.44 8.19
CA ARG A 284 0.15 -3.96 7.63
C ARG A 284 1.38 -4.74 8.09
N ALA A 285 1.19 -6.02 8.43
CA ALA A 285 2.23 -6.85 9.03
C ALA A 285 3.49 -6.96 8.15
N PHE A 286 3.36 -6.91 6.82
CA PHE A 286 4.43 -6.95 5.82
C PHE A 286 4.33 -5.80 4.81
N GLU A 287 3.61 -4.72 5.13
CA GLU A 287 3.50 -3.56 4.24
C GLU A 287 4.90 -2.97 3.97
N TYR A 288 5.18 -2.60 2.72
CA TYR A 288 6.49 -2.13 2.23
C TYR A 288 7.64 -3.14 2.37
N CYS A 289 7.36 -4.45 2.36
CA CYS A 289 8.40 -5.45 2.15
C CYS A 289 8.71 -5.57 0.64
N LEU A 290 9.39 -4.54 0.10
CA LEU A 290 9.54 -4.34 -1.35
C LEU A 290 10.21 -5.52 -2.06
N ASP A 291 11.17 -6.20 -1.40
CA ASP A 291 11.93 -7.33 -1.95
C ASP A 291 11.30 -8.71 -1.64
N LEU A 292 10.11 -8.78 -1.01
CA LEU A 292 9.48 -10.05 -0.66
C LEU A 292 8.99 -10.79 -1.92
N LYS A 293 9.74 -11.83 -2.32
CA LYS A 293 9.48 -12.57 -3.57
C LYS A 293 8.45 -13.66 -3.43
N ASN A 294 8.52 -14.38 -2.30
CA ASN A 294 7.67 -15.54 -2.08
C ASN A 294 7.21 -15.58 -0.63
N ILE A 295 5.98 -16.00 -0.43
CA ILE A 295 5.43 -16.32 0.87
C ILE A 295 4.59 -17.59 0.76
N THR A 296 4.74 -18.49 1.73
CA THR A 296 3.91 -19.68 1.84
C THR A 296 3.00 -19.54 3.04
N PHE A 297 1.70 -19.50 2.80
CA PHE A 297 0.71 -19.43 3.85
C PHE A 297 0.41 -20.81 4.42
N PRO A 298 0.37 -20.96 5.76
CA PRO A 298 -0.01 -22.23 6.37
C PRO A 298 -1.52 -22.53 6.14
N ASN A 299 -1.86 -23.82 6.07
CA ASN A 299 -3.24 -24.27 5.90
C ASN A 299 -4.16 -23.97 7.11
N THR A 300 -3.62 -23.39 8.16
CA THR A 300 -4.35 -22.91 9.33
C THR A 300 -4.78 -21.45 9.22
N LEU A 301 -4.25 -20.69 8.25
CA LEU A 301 -4.51 -19.27 8.06
C LEU A 301 -5.99 -19.03 7.73
N LYS A 302 -6.65 -18.20 8.51
CA LYS A 302 -8.08 -17.83 8.38
C LYS A 302 -8.27 -16.41 7.91
N THR A 303 -7.42 -15.48 8.37
CA THR A 303 -7.59 -14.05 8.11
C THR A 303 -6.30 -13.36 7.73
N ILE A 304 -6.39 -12.43 6.79
CA ILE A 304 -5.31 -11.52 6.39
C ILE A 304 -5.83 -10.11 6.63
N GLY A 305 -5.10 -9.31 7.40
CA GLY A 305 -5.47 -7.97 7.83
C GLY A 305 -5.40 -6.92 6.71
N GLU A 306 -5.85 -5.71 7.04
CA GLU A 306 -5.78 -4.55 6.17
C GLU A 306 -4.33 -4.25 5.79
N GLY A 307 -4.07 -4.03 4.50
CA GLY A 307 -2.75 -3.66 3.97
C GLY A 307 -1.63 -4.66 4.30
N ALA A 308 -1.95 -5.90 4.72
CA ALA A 308 -0.97 -6.82 5.28
C ALA A 308 0.26 -7.07 4.38
N PHE A 309 0.08 -7.04 3.06
CA PHE A 309 1.13 -7.20 2.03
C PHE A 309 1.11 -6.06 1.02
N CYS A 310 0.55 -4.90 1.40
CA CYS A 310 0.52 -3.74 0.52
C CYS A 310 1.96 -3.34 0.15
N ARG A 311 2.22 -3.11 -1.15
CA ARG A 311 3.55 -2.77 -1.67
C ARG A 311 4.62 -3.83 -1.40
N CYS A 312 4.23 -5.09 -1.50
CA CYS A 312 5.19 -6.18 -1.67
C CYS A 312 5.55 -6.31 -3.16
N ASP A 313 6.26 -5.31 -3.69
CA ASP A 313 6.44 -5.11 -5.13
C ASP A 313 7.11 -6.31 -5.83
N ALA A 314 8.02 -7.02 -5.15
CA ALA A 314 8.71 -8.17 -5.71
C ALA A 314 7.92 -9.49 -5.65
N LEU A 315 6.73 -9.52 -5.03
CA LEU A 315 5.93 -10.73 -4.87
C LEU A 315 5.50 -11.27 -6.25
N GLN A 316 5.75 -12.56 -6.50
CA GLN A 316 5.53 -13.16 -7.83
C GLN A 316 4.19 -13.89 -7.94
N SER A 317 3.69 -14.44 -6.85
CA SER A 317 2.43 -15.17 -6.82
C SER A 317 1.75 -15.06 -5.46
N ILE A 318 0.42 -15.11 -5.48
CA ILE A 318 -0.43 -15.18 -4.29
C ILE A 318 -1.21 -16.48 -4.38
N THR A 319 -1.02 -17.38 -3.40
CA THR A 319 -1.78 -18.63 -3.31
C THR A 319 -2.36 -18.74 -1.92
N LEU A 320 -3.66 -18.49 -1.81
CA LEU A 320 -4.38 -18.52 -0.54
C LEU A 320 -4.89 -19.93 -0.26
N PRO A 321 -4.62 -20.50 0.91
CA PRO A 321 -5.20 -21.79 1.30
C PRO A 321 -6.72 -21.66 1.49
N ASN A 322 -7.45 -22.77 1.30
CA ASN A 322 -8.92 -22.77 1.43
C ASN A 322 -9.44 -22.53 2.87
N SER A 323 -8.54 -22.45 3.84
CA SER A 323 -8.86 -22.03 5.21
C SER A 323 -9.09 -20.52 5.33
N VAL A 324 -8.58 -19.70 4.38
CA VAL A 324 -8.77 -18.24 4.41
C VAL A 324 -10.20 -17.88 4.10
N THR A 325 -10.85 -17.22 5.06
CA THR A 325 -12.24 -16.77 4.98
C THR A 325 -12.40 -15.27 4.82
N SER A 326 -11.35 -14.50 5.10
CA SER A 326 -11.36 -13.03 5.03
C SER A 326 -10.01 -12.47 4.62
N ILE A 327 -10.06 -11.47 3.75
CA ILE A 327 -8.92 -10.66 3.31
C ILE A 327 -9.28 -9.20 3.60
N GLY A 328 -8.41 -8.45 4.26
CA GLY A 328 -8.63 -7.04 4.58
C GLY A 328 -8.53 -6.13 3.35
N LYS A 329 -8.96 -4.89 3.54
CA LYS A 329 -8.78 -3.82 2.54
C LYS A 329 -7.31 -3.65 2.19
N TYR A 330 -6.99 -3.38 0.94
CA TYR A 330 -5.61 -3.15 0.45
C TYR A 330 -4.63 -4.29 0.73
N ALA A 331 -5.08 -5.48 1.12
CA ALA A 331 -4.21 -6.54 1.65
C ALA A 331 -3.04 -6.90 0.73
N PHE A 332 -3.23 -6.85 -0.58
CA PHE A 332 -2.22 -7.09 -1.63
C PHE A 332 -2.18 -5.96 -2.66
N SER A 333 -2.58 -4.75 -2.26
CA SER A 333 -2.51 -3.58 -3.13
C SER A 333 -1.06 -3.29 -3.54
N ASP A 334 -0.88 -2.86 -4.78
CA ASP A 334 0.41 -2.46 -5.36
C ASP A 334 1.49 -3.58 -5.35
N CYS A 335 1.05 -4.85 -5.40
CA CYS A 335 1.95 -5.99 -5.63
C CYS A 335 2.23 -6.13 -7.14
N GLU A 336 3.01 -5.21 -7.71
CA GLU A 336 3.12 -4.97 -9.15
C GLU A 336 3.69 -6.16 -9.95
N ASN A 337 4.49 -7.03 -9.31
CA ASN A 337 5.12 -8.17 -9.99
C ASN A 337 4.36 -9.50 -9.86
N VAL A 338 3.20 -9.50 -9.19
CA VAL A 338 2.35 -10.68 -9.11
C VAL A 338 1.83 -11.05 -10.50
N THR A 339 2.09 -12.28 -10.91
CA THR A 339 1.63 -12.84 -12.20
C THR A 339 0.46 -13.80 -12.05
N THR A 340 0.29 -14.39 -10.87
CA THR A 340 -0.78 -15.37 -10.59
C THR A 340 -1.41 -15.15 -9.23
N ILE A 341 -2.74 -15.19 -9.18
CA ILE A 341 -3.53 -15.14 -7.96
C ILE A 341 -4.42 -16.36 -7.90
N THR A 342 -4.29 -17.14 -6.82
CA THR A 342 -5.20 -18.23 -6.48
C THR A 342 -5.94 -17.86 -5.21
N LEU A 343 -7.23 -17.59 -5.33
CA LEU A 343 -8.10 -17.21 -4.22
C LEU A 343 -8.60 -18.43 -3.45
N SER A 344 -8.92 -18.24 -2.18
CA SER A 344 -9.56 -19.27 -1.35
C SER A 344 -11.02 -19.49 -1.74
N ASN A 345 -11.44 -20.75 -1.85
CA ASN A 345 -12.84 -21.10 -2.12
C ASN A 345 -13.79 -20.80 -0.94
N SER A 346 -13.24 -20.42 0.22
CA SER A 346 -14.05 -20.07 1.40
C SER A 346 -14.39 -18.58 1.50
N LEU A 347 -13.86 -17.75 0.60
CA LEU A 347 -14.15 -16.32 0.56
C LEU A 347 -15.62 -16.07 0.24
N LYS A 348 -16.21 -15.07 0.90
CA LYS A 348 -17.58 -14.59 0.66
C LYS A 348 -17.61 -13.25 -0.05
N GLU A 349 -16.53 -12.50 0.09
CA GLU A 349 -16.34 -11.19 -0.53
C GLU A 349 -14.87 -10.99 -0.91
N ILE A 350 -14.63 -10.12 -1.86
CA ILE A 350 -13.31 -9.55 -2.14
C ILE A 350 -13.35 -8.12 -1.64
N SER A 351 -12.54 -7.84 -0.64
CA SER A 351 -12.57 -6.54 0.06
C SER A 351 -12.08 -5.39 -0.83
N GLU A 352 -12.39 -4.17 -0.38
CA GLU A 352 -11.97 -2.91 -1.02
C GLU A 352 -10.48 -2.93 -1.33
N ARG A 353 -10.14 -2.67 -2.60
CA ARG A 353 -8.77 -2.53 -3.15
C ARG A 353 -7.81 -3.66 -2.79
N ALA A 354 -8.35 -4.84 -2.45
CA ALA A 354 -7.55 -5.95 -1.94
C ALA A 354 -6.41 -6.38 -2.89
N PHE A 355 -6.59 -6.23 -4.20
CA PHE A 355 -5.62 -6.59 -5.24
C PHE A 355 -5.40 -5.43 -6.25
N GLN A 356 -5.64 -4.19 -5.81
CA GLN A 356 -5.40 -3.01 -6.64
C GLN A 356 -3.97 -3.01 -7.17
N SER A 357 -3.78 -2.62 -8.44
CA SER A 357 -2.46 -2.47 -9.08
C SER A 357 -1.61 -3.76 -9.14
N CYS A 358 -2.21 -4.97 -9.02
CA CYS A 358 -1.52 -6.20 -9.38
C CYS A 358 -1.37 -6.29 -10.92
N SER A 359 -0.53 -5.43 -11.48
CA SER A 359 -0.54 -5.02 -12.89
C SER A 359 -0.09 -6.08 -13.89
N LYS A 360 0.53 -7.21 -13.43
CA LYS A 360 1.02 -8.29 -14.32
C LYS A 360 0.14 -9.53 -14.35
N VAL A 361 -0.95 -9.57 -13.59
CA VAL A 361 -1.91 -10.67 -13.62
C VAL A 361 -2.66 -10.67 -14.94
N LYS A 362 -2.64 -11.80 -15.67
CA LYS A 362 -3.30 -11.92 -16.97
C LYS A 362 -4.68 -12.55 -16.90
N THR A 363 -4.89 -13.45 -15.97
CA THR A 363 -6.14 -14.18 -15.82
C THR A 363 -6.52 -14.24 -14.35
N LEU A 364 -7.82 -14.10 -14.06
CA LEU A 364 -8.33 -14.12 -12.71
C LEU A 364 -9.58 -15.01 -12.66
N ILE A 365 -9.61 -15.91 -11.68
CA ILE A 365 -10.80 -16.72 -11.38
C ILE A 365 -11.29 -16.34 -10.00
N ILE A 366 -12.48 -15.78 -9.92
CA ILE A 366 -13.18 -15.50 -8.66
C ILE A 366 -13.90 -16.76 -8.25
N PRO A 367 -13.68 -17.29 -7.03
CA PRO A 367 -14.22 -18.57 -6.62
C PRO A 367 -15.74 -18.53 -6.41
N ASP A 368 -16.38 -19.70 -6.59
CA ASP A 368 -17.76 -19.90 -6.23
C ASP A 368 -17.99 -19.60 -4.75
N GLY A 369 -19.12 -18.93 -4.45
CA GLY A 369 -19.45 -18.52 -3.08
C GLY A 369 -19.12 -17.07 -2.74
N VAL A 370 -18.34 -16.39 -3.57
CA VAL A 370 -18.19 -14.92 -3.51
C VAL A 370 -19.49 -14.28 -3.97
N THR A 371 -20.01 -13.36 -3.15
CA THR A 371 -21.27 -12.64 -3.40
C THR A 371 -21.07 -11.16 -3.70
N GLU A 372 -19.92 -10.60 -3.26
CA GLU A 372 -19.60 -9.20 -3.45
C GLU A 372 -18.15 -9.00 -3.89
N ILE A 373 -17.93 -8.11 -4.86
CA ILE A 373 -16.64 -7.58 -5.27
C ILE A 373 -16.58 -6.13 -4.81
N GLY A 374 -15.65 -5.83 -3.89
CA GLY A 374 -15.50 -4.54 -3.24
C GLY A 374 -14.99 -3.43 -4.16
N GLU A 375 -15.06 -2.20 -3.65
CA GLU A 375 -14.58 -1.00 -4.34
C GLU A 375 -13.13 -1.16 -4.78
N GLY A 376 -12.84 -0.92 -6.06
CA GLY A 376 -11.49 -0.97 -6.62
C GLY A 376 -10.74 -2.29 -6.42
N ALA A 377 -11.43 -3.39 -6.09
CA ALA A 377 -10.82 -4.65 -5.66
C ALA A 377 -9.73 -5.16 -6.62
N PHE A 378 -9.89 -4.93 -7.92
CA PHE A 378 -9.00 -5.32 -9.01
C PHE A 378 -8.62 -4.13 -9.91
N SER A 379 -8.80 -2.91 -9.42
CA SER A 379 -8.45 -1.70 -10.17
C SER A 379 -6.97 -1.68 -10.54
N GLY A 380 -6.65 -1.21 -11.74
CA GLY A 380 -5.26 -1.09 -12.20
C GLY A 380 -4.57 -2.42 -12.58
N MET A 381 -5.31 -3.52 -12.68
CA MET A 381 -4.77 -4.77 -13.23
C MET A 381 -4.58 -4.67 -14.76
N SER A 382 -3.62 -3.86 -15.18
CA SER A 382 -3.47 -3.44 -16.58
C SER A 382 -3.19 -4.58 -17.57
N ALA A 383 -2.60 -5.69 -17.12
CA ALA A 383 -2.36 -6.88 -17.94
C ALA A 383 -3.52 -7.88 -17.94
N LEU A 384 -4.61 -7.66 -17.18
CA LEU A 384 -5.72 -8.59 -17.08
C LEU A 384 -6.42 -8.74 -18.43
N GLU A 385 -6.31 -9.91 -19.05
CA GLU A 385 -6.90 -10.25 -20.35
C GLU A 385 -8.30 -10.86 -20.20
N SER A 386 -8.52 -11.61 -19.12
CA SER A 386 -9.79 -12.27 -18.83
C SER A 386 -10.05 -12.44 -17.34
N VAL A 387 -11.33 -12.36 -16.95
CA VAL A 387 -11.81 -12.64 -15.60
C VAL A 387 -13.02 -13.57 -15.65
N THR A 388 -13.04 -14.56 -14.75
CA THR A 388 -14.22 -15.40 -14.53
C THR A 388 -14.94 -14.96 -13.26
N ILE A 389 -16.18 -14.47 -13.41
CA ILE A 389 -17.03 -14.01 -12.31
C ILE A 389 -18.10 -15.08 -12.06
N PRO A 390 -18.19 -15.69 -10.87
CA PRO A 390 -19.13 -16.77 -10.63
C PRO A 390 -20.58 -16.29 -10.53
N SER A 391 -21.51 -17.19 -10.80
CA SER A 391 -22.97 -16.92 -10.75
C SER A 391 -23.50 -16.53 -9.36
N THR A 392 -22.68 -16.60 -8.33
CA THR A 392 -23.02 -16.23 -6.95
C THR A 392 -22.85 -14.73 -6.68
N VAL A 393 -22.12 -14.00 -7.53
CA VAL A 393 -21.90 -12.55 -7.35
C VAL A 393 -23.19 -11.79 -7.65
N THR A 394 -23.62 -10.99 -6.66
CA THR A 394 -24.81 -10.13 -6.73
C THR A 394 -24.47 -8.64 -6.70
N SER A 395 -23.23 -8.29 -6.30
CA SER A 395 -22.80 -6.91 -6.13
C SER A 395 -21.36 -6.72 -6.64
N ILE A 396 -21.15 -5.73 -7.50
CA ILE A 396 -19.85 -5.23 -7.94
C ILE A 396 -19.84 -3.74 -7.62
N LYS A 397 -18.91 -3.31 -6.76
CA LYS A 397 -18.81 -1.91 -6.29
C LYS A 397 -18.01 -1.05 -7.25
N ASP A 398 -17.96 0.25 -6.94
CA ASP A 398 -17.30 1.27 -7.75
C ASP A 398 -15.84 0.90 -8.06
N TYR A 399 -15.38 1.25 -9.25
CA TYR A 399 -13.99 1.05 -9.71
C TYR A 399 -13.46 -0.38 -9.70
N ALA A 400 -14.30 -1.41 -9.48
CA ALA A 400 -13.84 -2.78 -9.21
C ALA A 400 -12.84 -3.33 -10.24
N PHE A 401 -12.98 -3.01 -11.52
CA PHE A 401 -12.10 -3.38 -12.64
C PHE A 401 -11.57 -2.15 -13.41
N SER A 402 -11.65 -0.96 -12.82
CA SER A 402 -11.16 0.26 -13.47
C SER A 402 -9.68 0.14 -13.83
N GLY A 403 -9.29 0.57 -15.03
CA GLY A 403 -7.89 0.50 -15.48
C GLY A 403 -7.41 -0.90 -15.87
N CYS A 404 -8.30 -1.89 -16.02
CA CYS A 404 -7.96 -3.19 -16.61
C CYS A 404 -7.81 -3.06 -18.13
N SER A 405 -6.79 -2.34 -18.57
CA SER A 405 -6.65 -1.87 -19.96
C SER A 405 -6.45 -2.98 -21.01
N SER A 406 -6.10 -4.21 -20.58
CA SER A 406 -5.98 -5.38 -21.45
C SER A 406 -7.23 -6.27 -21.47
N LEU A 407 -8.25 -5.97 -20.67
CA LEU A 407 -9.47 -6.77 -20.57
C LEU A 407 -10.27 -6.67 -21.87
N VAL A 408 -10.55 -7.82 -22.50
CA VAL A 408 -11.19 -7.87 -23.82
C VAL A 408 -12.69 -8.06 -23.71
N SER A 409 -13.13 -8.91 -22.80
CA SER A 409 -14.54 -9.21 -22.59
C SER A 409 -14.84 -9.56 -21.14
N VAL A 410 -16.05 -9.27 -20.70
CA VAL A 410 -16.56 -9.65 -19.38
C VAL A 410 -17.95 -10.21 -19.52
N GLU A 411 -18.19 -11.37 -18.89
CA GLU A 411 -19.52 -11.94 -18.74
C GLU A 411 -20.00 -11.69 -17.31
N LEU A 412 -20.98 -10.81 -17.15
CA LEU A 412 -21.59 -10.50 -15.87
C LEU A 412 -22.64 -11.54 -15.49
N PRO A 413 -22.68 -11.97 -14.21
CA PRO A 413 -23.61 -13.02 -13.79
C PRO A 413 -25.08 -12.55 -13.80
N ASN A 414 -26.00 -13.44 -14.17
CA ASN A 414 -27.44 -13.12 -14.26
C ASN A 414 -28.09 -12.71 -12.93
N LYS A 415 -27.45 -13.00 -11.79
CA LYS A 415 -27.93 -12.62 -10.45
C LYS A 415 -27.41 -11.24 -9.99
N LEU A 416 -26.61 -10.58 -10.79
CA LEU A 416 -26.09 -9.26 -10.45
C LEU A 416 -27.23 -8.24 -10.35
N THR A 417 -27.32 -7.54 -9.21
CA THR A 417 -28.34 -6.51 -8.94
C THR A 417 -27.73 -5.17 -8.61
N THR A 418 -26.43 -5.15 -8.27
CA THR A 418 -25.70 -3.92 -7.97
C THR A 418 -24.46 -3.84 -8.82
N LEU A 419 -24.36 -2.79 -9.63
CA LEU A 419 -23.19 -2.46 -10.44
C LEU A 419 -22.84 -1.01 -10.14
N GLY A 420 -21.63 -0.77 -9.65
CA GLY A 420 -21.13 0.55 -9.25
C GLY A 420 -20.68 1.43 -10.42
N SER A 421 -20.33 2.66 -10.09
CA SER A 421 -19.74 3.60 -11.03
C SER A 421 -18.30 3.24 -11.39
N ASN A 422 -17.84 3.64 -12.59
CA ASN A 422 -16.45 3.44 -13.04
C ASN A 422 -15.96 1.98 -13.08
N VAL A 423 -16.85 0.99 -13.01
CA VAL A 423 -16.42 -0.42 -12.87
C VAL A 423 -15.48 -0.83 -13.99
N PHE A 424 -15.74 -0.43 -15.24
CA PHE A 424 -14.90 -0.72 -16.39
C PHE A 424 -14.24 0.52 -16.98
N ALA A 425 -14.17 1.63 -16.24
CA ALA A 425 -13.49 2.83 -16.70
C ALA A 425 -12.03 2.52 -17.09
N HIS A 426 -11.55 3.10 -18.19
CA HIS A 426 -10.19 2.87 -18.73
C HIS A 426 -9.87 1.42 -19.14
N CYS A 427 -10.88 0.58 -19.37
CA CYS A 427 -10.72 -0.74 -19.99
C CYS A 427 -10.62 -0.57 -21.52
N SER A 428 -9.49 -0.02 -21.98
CA SER A 428 -9.34 0.45 -23.38
C SER A 428 -9.44 -0.65 -24.44
N LYS A 429 -9.22 -1.94 -24.08
CA LYS A 429 -9.39 -3.09 -24.98
C LYS A 429 -10.73 -3.79 -24.84
N LEU A 430 -11.63 -3.33 -23.97
CA LEU A 430 -12.93 -3.96 -23.77
C LEU A 430 -13.78 -3.80 -25.04
N GLU A 431 -14.11 -4.94 -25.66
CA GLU A 431 -14.91 -5.03 -26.89
C GLU A 431 -16.36 -5.42 -26.62
N THR A 432 -16.56 -6.31 -25.64
CA THR A 432 -17.87 -6.85 -25.33
C THR A 432 -18.13 -7.00 -23.84
N VAL A 433 -19.34 -6.63 -23.43
CA VAL A 433 -19.86 -6.85 -22.08
C VAL A 433 -21.37 -6.97 -22.17
N ASN A 434 -21.96 -7.87 -21.39
CA ASN A 434 -23.42 -7.99 -21.24
C ASN A 434 -23.89 -7.32 -19.95
N LEU A 435 -25.09 -6.73 -19.95
CA LEU A 435 -25.77 -6.31 -18.72
C LEU A 435 -26.89 -7.27 -18.40
N PRO A 436 -26.89 -7.90 -17.20
CA PRO A 436 -27.96 -8.81 -16.80
C PRO A 436 -29.26 -8.05 -16.47
N ALA A 437 -30.38 -8.74 -16.57
CA ALA A 437 -31.70 -8.15 -16.38
C ALA A 437 -31.96 -7.55 -14.98
N GLY A 438 -31.15 -7.90 -14.00
CA GLY A 438 -31.22 -7.30 -12.65
C GLY A 438 -30.70 -5.87 -12.56
N ILE A 439 -29.99 -5.39 -13.60
CA ILE A 439 -29.47 -4.02 -13.68
C ILE A 439 -30.52 -3.14 -14.39
N THR A 440 -30.87 -2.03 -13.74
CA THR A 440 -31.88 -1.08 -14.24
C THR A 440 -31.30 0.30 -14.59
N GLU A 441 -30.01 0.51 -14.33
CA GLU A 441 -29.29 1.73 -14.65
C GLU A 441 -27.90 1.39 -15.19
N ILE A 442 -27.44 2.12 -16.20
CA ILE A 442 -26.03 2.14 -16.60
C ILE A 442 -25.36 3.19 -15.71
N PRO A 443 -24.53 2.80 -14.75
CA PRO A 443 -23.95 3.76 -13.79
C PRO A 443 -23.05 4.81 -14.44
N SER A 444 -22.80 5.88 -13.72
CA SER A 444 -21.89 6.95 -14.15
C SER A 444 -20.50 6.37 -14.47
N GLU A 445 -19.92 6.84 -15.58
CA GLU A 445 -18.57 6.49 -16.03
C GLU A 445 -18.32 4.98 -16.21
N LEU A 446 -19.37 4.15 -16.32
CA LEU A 446 -19.24 2.69 -16.38
C LEU A 446 -18.24 2.23 -17.45
N PHE A 447 -18.29 2.85 -18.65
CA PHE A 447 -17.45 2.55 -19.82
C PHE A 447 -16.59 3.75 -20.26
N TYR A 448 -16.23 4.62 -19.29
CA TYR A 448 -15.40 5.78 -19.54
C TYR A 448 -14.03 5.35 -20.08
N TYR A 449 -13.61 5.90 -21.23
CA TYR A 449 -12.38 5.51 -21.96
C TYR A 449 -12.30 4.03 -22.41
N CYS A 450 -13.44 3.37 -22.67
CA CYS A 450 -13.48 2.05 -23.31
C CYS A 450 -13.38 2.18 -24.86
N SER A 451 -12.20 2.56 -25.36
CA SER A 451 -12.00 2.92 -26.78
C SER A 451 -12.18 1.78 -27.78
N SER A 452 -12.15 0.52 -27.35
CA SER A 452 -12.44 -0.65 -28.20
C SER A 452 -13.89 -1.09 -28.19
N LEU A 453 -14.77 -0.53 -27.34
CA LEU A 453 -16.19 -0.84 -27.26
C LEU A 453 -16.93 -0.16 -28.44
N LYS A 454 -17.03 -0.87 -29.58
CA LYS A 454 -17.57 -0.33 -30.84
C LYS A 454 -19.07 -0.40 -30.93
N SER A 455 -19.68 -1.32 -30.22
CA SER A 455 -21.13 -1.51 -30.16
C SER A 455 -21.56 -1.93 -28.78
N PHE A 456 -22.76 -1.52 -28.38
CA PHE A 456 -23.35 -1.91 -27.10
C PHE A 456 -24.87 -2.01 -27.26
N THR A 457 -25.44 -3.09 -26.74
CA THR A 457 -26.90 -3.26 -26.72
C THR A 457 -27.43 -2.87 -25.36
N ILE A 458 -28.26 -1.85 -25.30
CA ILE A 458 -28.91 -1.40 -24.06
C ILE A 458 -30.14 -2.31 -23.82
N PRO A 459 -30.16 -3.08 -22.72
CA PRO A 459 -31.31 -3.92 -22.40
C PRO A 459 -32.58 -3.11 -22.11
N ASN A 460 -33.74 -3.65 -22.43
CA ASN A 460 -35.04 -3.04 -22.12
C ASN A 460 -35.36 -2.91 -20.61
N THR A 461 -34.49 -3.42 -19.74
CA THR A 461 -34.55 -3.22 -18.28
C THR A 461 -34.01 -1.89 -17.84
N ILE A 462 -33.20 -1.24 -18.67
CA ILE A 462 -32.50 0.01 -18.32
C ILE A 462 -33.50 1.18 -18.33
N LYS A 463 -33.48 1.92 -17.22
CA LYS A 463 -34.29 3.13 -16.96
C LYS A 463 -33.48 4.41 -17.01
N ALA A 464 -32.15 4.31 -16.73
CA ALA A 464 -31.28 5.47 -16.69
C ALA A 464 -29.90 5.17 -17.28
N ILE A 465 -29.29 6.18 -17.91
CA ILE A 465 -27.91 6.19 -18.38
C ILE A 465 -27.22 7.33 -17.62
N GLY A 466 -26.24 6.98 -16.79
CA GLY A 466 -25.56 7.90 -15.89
C GLY A 466 -24.58 8.85 -16.58
N ASP A 467 -24.08 9.78 -15.82
CA ASP A 467 -23.12 10.79 -16.25
C ASP A 467 -21.85 10.16 -16.84
N MET A 468 -21.40 10.64 -18.01
CA MET A 468 -20.23 10.14 -18.74
C MET A 468 -20.19 8.61 -18.97
N ALA A 469 -21.31 7.92 -18.92
CA ALA A 469 -21.36 6.43 -18.92
C ALA A 469 -20.60 5.78 -20.07
N PHE A 470 -20.58 6.38 -21.25
CA PHE A 470 -19.84 5.93 -22.44
C PHE A 470 -18.84 6.97 -22.95
N SER A 471 -18.55 8.02 -22.18
CA SER A 471 -17.66 9.07 -22.63
C SER A 471 -16.28 8.52 -23.03
N ASN A 472 -15.72 8.98 -24.17
CA ASN A 472 -14.48 8.48 -24.76
C ASN A 472 -14.52 6.97 -25.11
N SER A 473 -15.70 6.40 -25.32
CA SER A 473 -15.83 5.03 -25.84
C SER A 473 -15.64 4.96 -27.37
N GLY A 474 -15.42 3.75 -27.88
CA GLY A 474 -15.26 3.48 -29.30
C GLY A 474 -16.57 3.31 -30.08
N LEU A 475 -17.72 3.59 -29.49
CA LEU A 475 -19.04 3.38 -30.10
C LEU A 475 -19.11 4.06 -31.47
N THR A 476 -19.67 3.33 -32.45
CA THR A 476 -19.95 3.84 -33.80
C THR A 476 -21.40 4.24 -33.97
N ASN A 477 -22.30 3.53 -33.33
CA ASN A 477 -23.72 3.81 -33.24
C ASN A 477 -24.30 3.28 -31.91
N ILE A 478 -25.47 3.79 -31.54
CA ILE A 478 -26.17 3.33 -30.33
C ILE A 478 -27.70 3.44 -30.54
N VAL A 479 -28.41 2.42 -30.05
CA VAL A 479 -29.88 2.40 -29.99
C VAL A 479 -30.30 2.50 -28.53
N ILE A 480 -31.04 3.54 -28.20
CA ILE A 480 -31.58 3.79 -26.87
C ILE A 480 -33.06 3.37 -26.86
N PRO A 481 -33.43 2.31 -26.12
CA PRO A 481 -34.78 1.76 -26.13
C PRO A 481 -35.78 2.64 -25.35
N ASN A 482 -37.06 2.47 -25.63
CA ASN A 482 -38.16 3.21 -24.98
C ASN A 482 -38.25 2.98 -23.46
N SER A 483 -37.52 2.02 -22.91
CA SER A 483 -37.44 1.80 -21.47
C SER A 483 -36.69 2.89 -20.73
N VAL A 484 -35.81 3.64 -21.43
CA VAL A 484 -34.95 4.69 -20.81
C VAL A 484 -35.78 5.92 -20.53
N GLU A 485 -35.73 6.38 -19.28
CA GLU A 485 -36.45 7.52 -18.75
C GLU A 485 -35.50 8.70 -18.40
N ARG A 486 -34.18 8.46 -18.30
CA ARG A 486 -33.17 9.48 -18.01
C ARG A 486 -31.86 9.19 -18.75
N ILE A 487 -31.29 10.25 -19.32
CA ILE A 487 -29.90 10.27 -19.85
C ILE A 487 -29.23 11.48 -19.23
N ASP A 488 -28.18 11.23 -18.43
CA ASP A 488 -27.46 12.28 -17.72
C ASP A 488 -26.39 12.94 -18.61
N SER A 489 -25.80 14.01 -18.10
CA SER A 489 -24.85 14.87 -18.82
C SER A 489 -23.67 14.07 -19.37
N TRP A 490 -23.20 14.43 -20.55
CA TRP A 490 -22.00 13.88 -21.19
C TRP A 490 -21.96 12.36 -21.36
N ALA A 491 -23.12 11.68 -21.29
CA ALA A 491 -23.21 10.22 -21.35
C ALA A 491 -22.43 9.61 -22.53
N PHE A 492 -22.42 10.28 -23.70
CA PHE A 492 -21.75 9.88 -24.92
C PHE A 492 -20.70 10.92 -25.39
N ASN A 493 -20.19 11.76 -24.50
CA ASN A 493 -19.28 12.81 -24.86
C ASN A 493 -17.91 12.24 -25.33
N TRP A 494 -17.23 12.92 -26.25
CA TRP A 494 -15.93 12.51 -26.79
C TRP A 494 -15.91 11.11 -27.45
N CYS A 495 -17.07 10.56 -27.86
CA CYS A 495 -17.14 9.34 -28.67
C CYS A 495 -16.78 9.66 -30.12
N SER A 496 -15.48 9.74 -30.41
CA SER A 496 -14.97 10.23 -31.70
C SER A 496 -15.33 9.39 -32.93
N SER A 497 -15.88 8.19 -32.73
CA SER A 497 -16.34 7.29 -33.80
C SER A 497 -17.87 7.22 -33.89
N LEU A 498 -18.62 7.89 -33.01
CA LEU A 498 -20.07 7.81 -32.93
C LEU A 498 -20.68 8.73 -34.01
N THR A 499 -21.30 8.10 -35.02
CA THR A 499 -21.95 8.78 -36.14
C THR A 499 -23.46 8.81 -36.03
N ASP A 500 -24.06 7.83 -35.40
CA ASP A 500 -25.49 7.63 -35.37
C ASP A 500 -26.04 7.31 -33.98
N ILE A 501 -27.04 8.07 -33.53
CA ILE A 501 -27.81 7.78 -32.33
C ILE A 501 -29.29 7.65 -32.71
N TYR A 502 -29.87 6.53 -32.30
CA TYR A 502 -31.31 6.31 -32.40
C TYR A 502 -31.91 6.27 -31.00
N ILE A 503 -32.96 7.06 -30.74
CA ILE A 503 -33.69 7.09 -29.49
C ILE A 503 -35.17 6.77 -29.76
N ASP A 504 -35.64 5.64 -29.23
CA ASP A 504 -37.09 5.37 -29.13
C ASP A 504 -37.61 6.14 -27.90
N VAL A 505 -38.19 7.30 -28.16
CA VAL A 505 -38.47 8.32 -27.15
C VAL A 505 -39.54 7.89 -26.17
N ASN A 506 -39.16 7.61 -24.92
CA ASN A 506 -40.09 7.42 -23.80
C ASN A 506 -40.85 8.74 -23.53
N PRO A 507 -42.19 8.71 -23.33
CA PRO A 507 -42.96 9.91 -23.00
C PRO A 507 -42.49 10.67 -21.75
N ASN A 508 -41.77 9.99 -20.84
CA ASN A 508 -41.20 10.56 -19.60
C ASN A 508 -39.71 10.86 -19.72
N LEU A 509 -39.12 10.62 -20.91
CA LEU A 509 -37.68 10.82 -21.10
C LEU A 509 -37.25 12.24 -20.70
N TYR A 510 -36.32 12.27 -19.76
CA TYR A 510 -35.53 13.45 -19.40
C TYR A 510 -34.12 13.26 -19.91
N PHE A 511 -33.55 14.19 -20.61
CA PHE A 511 -32.13 14.18 -20.95
C PHE A 511 -31.55 15.57 -21.01
N ASP A 512 -30.28 15.65 -20.65
CA ASP A 512 -29.49 16.83 -20.90
C ASP A 512 -29.08 16.81 -22.38
N ILE A 513 -29.37 17.88 -23.11
CA ILE A 513 -29.03 17.94 -24.53
C ILE A 513 -27.52 17.92 -24.74
N ASP A 514 -26.73 18.23 -23.70
CA ASP A 514 -25.26 18.15 -23.71
C ASP A 514 -24.77 16.69 -23.58
N PHE A 515 -25.63 15.68 -23.60
CA PHE A 515 -25.24 14.28 -23.54
C PHE A 515 -24.31 13.84 -24.72
N VAL A 516 -24.20 14.67 -25.78
CA VAL A 516 -23.47 14.38 -27.03
C VAL A 516 -22.57 15.54 -27.50
N CYS A 517 -22.16 16.52 -26.67
CA CYS A 517 -21.73 17.83 -27.19
C CYS A 517 -20.31 17.92 -27.75
N ASP A 518 -19.29 17.33 -27.14
CA ASP A 518 -17.90 17.62 -27.52
C ASP A 518 -17.15 16.41 -28.11
N GLY A 519 -16.35 16.68 -29.16
CA GLY A 519 -15.43 15.69 -29.71
C GLY A 519 -16.06 14.53 -30.48
N ASN A 520 -17.37 14.58 -30.75
CA ASN A 520 -18.09 13.53 -31.47
C ASN A 520 -18.10 13.75 -32.97
N SER A 521 -18.17 12.65 -33.72
CA SER A 521 -18.38 12.63 -35.18
C SER A 521 -19.87 12.47 -35.51
N LEU A 522 -20.79 12.83 -34.60
CA LEU A 522 -22.21 12.61 -34.77
C LEU A 522 -22.71 13.32 -36.03
N GLU A 523 -23.30 12.54 -36.91
CA GLU A 523 -23.91 12.98 -38.16
C GLU A 523 -25.43 12.93 -38.08
N ASN A 524 -25.96 11.90 -37.43
CA ASN A 524 -27.38 11.60 -37.44
C ASN A 524 -27.93 11.37 -36.02
N LEU A 525 -28.99 12.07 -35.68
CA LEU A 525 -29.80 11.84 -34.49
C LEU A 525 -31.23 11.49 -34.92
N THR A 526 -31.69 10.30 -34.58
CA THR A 526 -33.08 9.87 -34.85
C THR A 526 -33.85 9.87 -33.55
N LEU A 527 -34.94 10.61 -33.51
CA LEU A 527 -35.92 10.64 -32.41
C LEU A 527 -37.23 9.99 -32.89
N ALA A 528 -37.42 8.71 -32.55
CA ALA A 528 -38.61 7.97 -32.88
C ALA A 528 -39.71 8.16 -31.81
N GLY A 529 -40.95 7.89 -32.16
CA GLY A 529 -42.09 7.94 -31.22
C GLY A 529 -42.49 9.38 -30.86
N ASN A 530 -42.49 9.71 -29.57
CA ASN A 530 -42.98 11.01 -29.09
C ASN A 530 -41.90 12.09 -29.11
N MET A 531 -42.32 13.34 -29.12
CA MET A 531 -41.38 14.43 -28.86
C MET A 531 -41.02 14.48 -27.37
N PRO A 532 -39.70 14.57 -27.03
CA PRO A 532 -39.29 14.72 -25.63
C PRO A 532 -39.91 16.00 -25.00
N LYS A 533 -40.42 15.85 -23.78
CA LYS A 533 -41.08 16.96 -23.06
C LYS A 533 -40.15 17.62 -22.04
N ASN A 534 -39.24 16.82 -21.50
CA ASN A 534 -38.36 17.23 -20.42
C ASN A 534 -36.91 17.16 -20.90
N TYR A 535 -36.30 18.26 -21.20
CA TYR A 535 -34.88 18.38 -21.55
C TYR A 535 -34.27 19.61 -20.90
N TYR A 536 -33.01 19.48 -20.50
CA TYR A 536 -32.20 20.60 -20.06
C TYR A 536 -31.42 21.13 -21.25
N TYR A 537 -31.44 22.44 -21.43
CA TYR A 537 -30.73 23.15 -22.47
C TYR A 537 -29.53 23.86 -21.82
N GLY A 538 -28.35 23.22 -21.87
CA GLY A 538 -27.10 23.82 -21.39
C GLY A 538 -26.60 24.91 -22.34
N TRP A 539 -25.79 25.82 -21.84
CA TRP A 539 -25.26 26.98 -22.58
C TRP A 539 -24.05 26.64 -23.46
N TYR A 540 -23.64 25.36 -23.55
CA TYR A 540 -22.41 24.96 -24.18
C TYR A 540 -22.64 24.32 -25.57
N ASN A 541 -22.20 25.06 -26.61
CA ASN A 541 -21.88 24.61 -27.97
C ASN A 541 -23.04 24.40 -28.97
N GLU A 542 -23.76 25.53 -29.29
CA GLU A 542 -24.68 25.54 -30.45
C GLU A 542 -24.02 25.05 -31.76
N GLU A 543 -22.69 25.16 -31.92
CA GLU A 543 -22.00 24.70 -33.11
C GLU A 543 -22.06 23.17 -33.31
N SER A 544 -22.22 22.39 -32.27
CA SER A 544 -22.29 20.93 -32.33
C SER A 544 -23.58 20.45 -33.01
N TYR A 545 -24.74 21.08 -32.71
CA TYR A 545 -26.01 20.69 -33.34
C TYR A 545 -26.09 21.08 -34.81
N ARG A 546 -25.44 22.15 -35.21
CA ARG A 546 -25.47 22.67 -36.60
C ARG A 546 -24.81 21.72 -37.62
N LYS A 547 -24.20 20.64 -37.18
CA LYS A 547 -23.60 19.62 -38.03
C LYS A 547 -24.44 18.36 -38.09
N VAL A 548 -25.39 18.16 -37.18
CA VAL A 548 -26.17 16.94 -37.01
C VAL A 548 -27.49 17.06 -37.74
N VAL A 549 -27.83 16.02 -38.49
CA VAL A 549 -29.15 15.86 -39.13
C VAL A 549 -30.10 15.20 -38.12
N LEU A 550 -31.25 15.83 -37.91
CA LEU A 550 -32.29 15.34 -37.01
C LEU A 550 -33.38 14.65 -37.81
N TYR A 551 -33.57 13.36 -37.56
CA TYR A 551 -34.67 12.56 -38.15
C TYR A 551 -35.81 12.47 -37.15
N VAL A 552 -37.06 12.76 -37.60
CA VAL A 552 -38.24 12.83 -36.73
C VAL A 552 -39.45 12.18 -37.45
N PRO A 553 -40.48 11.73 -36.68
CA PRO A 553 -41.71 11.28 -37.26
C PRO A 553 -42.35 12.36 -38.13
N ARG A 554 -42.86 12.03 -39.30
CA ARG A 554 -43.50 12.95 -40.22
C ARG A 554 -44.69 13.70 -39.55
N SER A 555 -45.43 13.00 -38.71
CA SER A 555 -46.51 13.52 -37.91
C SER A 555 -46.09 14.67 -36.93
N LEU A 556 -44.84 14.67 -36.49
CA LEU A 556 -44.28 15.61 -35.51
C LEU A 556 -43.35 16.68 -36.13
N TYR A 557 -43.08 16.61 -37.44
CA TYR A 557 -42.12 17.48 -38.11
C TYR A 557 -42.32 18.98 -37.81
N ASN A 558 -43.56 19.46 -37.96
CA ASN A 558 -43.87 20.88 -37.73
C ASN A 558 -43.58 21.34 -36.28
N GLN A 559 -43.79 20.46 -35.33
CA GLN A 559 -43.52 20.71 -33.93
C GLN A 559 -42.00 20.84 -33.67
N TYR A 560 -41.18 19.90 -34.20
CA TYR A 560 -39.72 19.99 -34.09
C TYR A 560 -39.17 21.24 -34.82
N ALA A 561 -39.65 21.55 -36.02
CA ALA A 561 -39.20 22.70 -36.81
C ALA A 561 -39.51 24.05 -36.16
N SER A 562 -40.50 24.11 -35.26
CA SER A 562 -40.92 25.37 -34.60
C SER A 562 -40.44 25.47 -33.13
N THR A 563 -39.82 24.46 -32.57
CA THR A 563 -39.45 24.41 -31.15
C THR A 563 -37.94 24.42 -30.96
N GLU A 564 -37.42 25.34 -30.13
CA GLU A 564 -36.02 25.29 -29.67
C GLU A 564 -35.80 24.14 -28.69
N PRO A 565 -34.64 23.51 -28.71
CA PRO A 565 -33.45 23.74 -29.57
C PRO A 565 -33.48 22.98 -30.90
N TRP A 566 -34.50 22.20 -31.17
CA TRP A 566 -34.60 21.28 -32.29
C TRP A 566 -34.46 21.97 -33.63
N ASN A 567 -34.98 23.19 -33.78
CA ASN A 567 -34.88 24.00 -34.97
C ASN A 567 -33.47 24.53 -35.30
N LYS A 568 -32.48 24.20 -34.46
CA LYS A 568 -31.06 24.62 -34.63
C LYS A 568 -30.20 23.54 -35.25
N PHE A 569 -30.72 22.33 -35.46
CA PHE A 569 -30.02 21.25 -36.13
C PHE A 569 -29.70 21.57 -37.61
N ALA A 570 -28.70 20.90 -38.21
CA ALA A 570 -28.27 21.14 -39.59
C ALA A 570 -29.45 21.03 -40.57
N ALA A 571 -30.27 20.01 -40.38
CA ALA A 571 -31.52 19.76 -41.10
C ALA A 571 -32.46 18.94 -40.23
N ILE A 572 -33.77 19.08 -40.45
CA ILE A 572 -34.80 18.23 -39.85
C ILE A 572 -35.45 17.46 -40.98
N ILE A 573 -35.33 16.13 -40.95
CA ILE A 573 -35.85 15.24 -42.00
C ILE A 573 -37.04 14.45 -41.47
N PRO A 574 -38.23 14.61 -42.04
CA PRO A 574 -39.38 13.80 -41.66
C PRO A 574 -39.32 12.42 -42.30
N LEU A 575 -39.35 11.39 -41.51
CA LEU A 575 -39.51 9.98 -41.95
C LEU A 575 -40.94 9.53 -41.71
N ASP A 576 -41.39 8.58 -42.52
CA ASP A 576 -42.70 7.95 -42.32
C ASP A 576 -42.71 7.19 -40.98
N ASP A 577 -43.79 7.29 -40.25
CA ASP A 577 -43.88 6.78 -38.89
C ASP A 577 -43.63 5.27 -38.80
N GLU A 578 -43.94 4.51 -39.89
CA GLU A 578 -43.64 3.08 -39.99
C GLU A 578 -42.15 2.80 -40.20
N VAL A 579 -41.44 3.69 -40.88
CA VAL A 579 -40.01 3.55 -41.17
C VAL A 579 -39.17 3.93 -39.94
N ILE A 580 -39.51 5.03 -39.30
CA ILE A 580 -38.73 5.58 -38.20
C ILE A 580 -38.85 4.72 -36.92
N ASN A 581 -39.97 4.00 -36.74
CA ASN A 581 -40.18 3.17 -35.56
C ASN A 581 -39.59 1.74 -35.70
N ASN A 582 -38.84 1.45 -36.80
CA ASN A 582 -38.14 0.19 -36.97
C ASN A 582 -36.62 0.41 -37.09
N PRO A 583 -35.86 0.27 -36.03
CA PRO A 583 -34.42 0.56 -36.00
C PRO A 583 -33.59 -0.35 -36.93
N GLU A 584 -34.10 -1.52 -37.33
CA GLU A 584 -33.39 -2.43 -38.24
C GLU A 584 -33.35 -1.89 -39.69
N ASN A 585 -34.28 -1.03 -40.06
CA ASN A 585 -34.37 -0.45 -41.39
C ASN A 585 -33.47 0.78 -41.60
N ASN A 586 -32.99 1.42 -40.54
CA ASN A 586 -32.17 2.62 -40.59
C ASN A 586 -30.69 2.36 -41.00
N ASN A 587 -30.22 1.13 -40.94
CA ASN A 587 -28.82 0.80 -41.33
C ASN A 587 -28.61 0.64 -42.85
N GLN A 588 -29.67 0.81 -43.68
CA GLN A 588 -29.56 0.64 -45.13
C GLN A 588 -29.60 1.94 -45.98
N ASN A 589 -29.78 3.12 -45.38
CA ASN A 589 -29.95 4.36 -46.14
C ASN A 589 -28.68 5.17 -46.35
N GLY A 590 -27.52 4.55 -46.35
CA GLY A 590 -26.22 5.21 -46.66
C GLY A 590 -25.75 5.03 -48.10
N ASN A 591 -26.63 4.67 -49.06
CA ASN A 591 -26.27 4.73 -50.50
C ASN A 591 -27.48 4.56 -51.40
N SER A 592 -28.10 5.65 -51.86
CA SER A 592 -28.88 5.62 -53.11
C SER A 592 -28.79 7.01 -53.74
N GLY A 593 -27.77 7.15 -54.62
CA GLY A 593 -27.85 8.09 -55.74
C GLY A 593 -28.91 7.61 -56.71
N ASP A 594 -29.64 8.57 -57.26
CA ASP A 594 -30.63 8.49 -58.30
C ASP A 594 -30.36 7.40 -59.35
N ASP A 595 -31.36 6.56 -59.61
CA ASP A 595 -31.74 6.27 -60.98
C ASP A 595 -33.17 5.69 -61.05
N ASN A 596 -34.01 6.51 -61.68
CA ASN A 596 -35.35 6.23 -62.07
C ASN A 596 -35.32 5.42 -63.38
N GLN A 597 -35.94 4.21 -63.43
CA GLN A 597 -36.76 3.78 -64.55
C GLN A 597 -37.27 2.33 -64.40
N GLY A 598 -38.50 2.21 -64.34
CA GLY A 598 -39.56 1.44 -64.87
C GLY A 598 -39.32 0.02 -65.42
N GLY A 599 -40.20 -0.91 -65.06
CA GLY A 599 -40.31 -2.14 -65.81
C GLY A 599 -40.93 -3.30 -65.03
N ASN A 600 -42.19 -3.39 -65.14
CA ASN A 600 -43.15 -4.41 -64.79
C ASN A 600 -42.76 -5.86 -65.20
N GLN A 601 -43.14 -6.84 -64.45
CA GLN A 601 -43.83 -8.13 -64.71
C GLN A 601 -43.27 -9.36 -64.00
N SER A 602 -44.10 -9.82 -63.09
CA SER A 602 -44.76 -11.13 -63.00
C SER A 602 -43.98 -12.41 -63.28
N GLY A 603 -44.13 -13.35 -62.36
CA GLY A 603 -44.20 -14.78 -62.70
C GLY A 603 -43.44 -15.72 -61.78
N ASN A 604 -44.08 -16.18 -60.79
CA ASN A 604 -44.56 -17.56 -60.52
C ASN A 604 -43.51 -18.66 -60.28
N SER A 605 -43.68 -19.25 -59.09
CA SER A 605 -43.71 -20.68 -58.74
C SER A 605 -42.49 -21.59 -58.94
N GLY A 606 -42.31 -22.38 -57.93
CA GLY A 606 -41.92 -23.78 -58.02
C GLY A 606 -40.76 -24.15 -57.09
N ASP A 607 -41.13 -24.66 -56.02
CA ASP A 607 -40.95 -25.98 -55.39
C ASP A 607 -39.62 -26.73 -55.63
N ASP A 608 -39.26 -27.30 -54.54
CA ASP A 608 -38.71 -28.64 -54.30
C ASP A 608 -37.22 -28.87 -54.11
N ASN A 609 -36.88 -29.13 -52.87
CA ASN A 609 -36.57 -30.46 -52.27
C ASN A 609 -35.15 -31.01 -52.35
N GLN A 610 -34.70 -31.39 -51.20
CA GLN A 610 -33.83 -32.54 -50.82
C GLN A 610 -32.34 -32.56 -51.25
N GLY A 611 -31.47 -32.57 -50.28
CA GLY A 611 -31.02 -33.84 -49.70
C GLY A 611 -29.53 -34.07 -49.88
N GLY A 612 -28.92 -34.47 -48.81
CA GLY A 612 -27.88 -35.48 -48.80
C GLY A 612 -26.43 -35.04 -48.63
N ASN A 613 -25.97 -35.08 -47.45
CA ASN A 613 -25.12 -36.06 -46.81
C ASN A 613 -23.71 -36.35 -47.40
N GLN A 614 -22.80 -36.40 -46.48
CA GLN A 614 -21.60 -37.25 -46.32
C GLN A 614 -20.22 -36.70 -46.76
N SER A 615 -19.40 -36.46 -45.78
CA SER A 615 -18.26 -37.28 -45.31
C SER A 615 -16.97 -37.30 -46.13
N GLY A 616 -15.89 -37.24 -45.43
CA GLY A 616 -14.60 -37.88 -45.72
C GLY A 616 -13.46 -36.89 -45.77
N ASN A 617 -12.69 -36.80 -44.81
CA ASN A 617 -11.59 -37.58 -44.19
C ASN A 617 -10.24 -37.39 -44.90
N SER A 618 -9.23 -37.22 -44.06
CA SER A 618 -7.82 -37.56 -44.20
C SER A 618 -7.01 -36.63 -45.17
N GLY A 619 -5.87 -36.25 -44.82
CA GLY A 619 -4.77 -36.73 -44.02
C GLY A 619 -3.52 -36.00 -44.41
N ASP A 620 -2.69 -35.93 -43.47
CA ASP A 620 -1.26 -36.10 -43.42
C ASP A 620 -0.28 -35.20 -44.22
N ASP A 621 0.61 -34.76 -43.40
CA ASP A 621 2.08 -34.88 -43.46
C ASP A 621 2.94 -33.78 -44.06
N ASN A 622 3.73 -33.25 -43.15
CA ASN A 622 5.19 -33.36 -43.09
C ASN A 622 6.07 -32.18 -43.50
N GLN A 623 6.83 -31.82 -42.51
CA GLN A 623 8.27 -31.57 -42.46
C GLN A 623 8.96 -30.41 -43.19
N GLY A 624 9.68 -29.76 -42.35
CA GLY A 624 11.11 -29.53 -42.50
C GLY A 624 11.45 -28.06 -42.80
N GLY A 625 12.16 -27.42 -42.00
CA GLY A 625 13.53 -27.58 -41.67
C GLY A 625 14.25 -26.26 -41.78
N ASN A 626 14.77 -25.84 -40.71
CA ASN A 626 16.16 -25.45 -40.47
C ASN A 626 16.79 -24.15 -41.01
N GLN A 627 17.36 -23.51 -40.05
CA GLN A 627 18.72 -22.92 -39.91
C GLN A 627 18.93 -21.47 -40.37
N SER A 628 19.27 -20.65 -39.45
CA SER A 628 20.59 -20.31 -38.88
C SER A 628 21.19 -19.00 -39.40
N GLY A 629 21.78 -18.33 -38.46
CA GLY A 629 22.97 -17.51 -38.65
C GLY A 629 22.77 -16.04 -38.24
N ASN A 630 23.14 -15.63 -37.15
CA ASN A 630 24.39 -15.44 -36.40
C ASN A 630 25.13 -14.14 -36.74
N SER A 631 25.63 -13.57 -35.72
CA SER A 631 26.73 -12.60 -35.58
C SER A 631 26.35 -11.13 -35.74
N GLY A 632 26.77 -10.28 -34.96
CA GLY A 632 27.77 -10.24 -33.88
C GLY A 632 28.16 -8.78 -33.67
N ASP A 633 28.50 -8.51 -32.45
CA ASP A 633 29.55 -7.60 -31.98
C ASP A 633 29.43 -6.09 -32.29
N ASP A 634 29.67 -5.21 -31.48
CA ASP A 634 30.53 -4.94 -30.34
C ASP A 634 30.53 -3.43 -30.04
N ASN A 635 30.61 -3.13 -28.78
CA ASN A 635 31.62 -2.32 -28.10
C ASN A 635 31.28 -0.91 -27.58
N GLN A 636 31.37 -0.85 -26.29
CA GLN A 636 32.11 0.10 -25.41
C GLN A 636 31.77 1.60 -25.55
N GLY A 637 31.59 2.33 -24.55
CA GLY A 637 32.10 2.37 -23.20
C GLY A 637 32.05 3.82 -22.72
N GLY A 638 32.06 4.03 -21.45
CA GLY A 638 32.59 5.28 -20.90
C GLY A 638 31.71 6.02 -19.90
N ASN A 639 31.95 5.72 -18.68
CA ASN A 639 31.92 6.47 -17.42
C ASN A 639 31.79 8.02 -17.50
N ASN A 640 30.94 8.62 -16.68
CA ASN A 640 31.41 9.30 -15.45
C ASN A 640 30.27 9.92 -14.62
N GLN A 641 30.49 9.81 -13.32
CA GLN A 641 29.83 10.36 -12.18
C GLN A 641 29.57 11.88 -12.25
N ASN A 642 28.48 12.35 -11.68
CA ASN A 642 28.55 13.18 -10.46
C ASN A 642 27.14 13.53 -9.93
N ASP A 643 27.07 13.39 -8.61
CA ASP A 643 26.05 13.85 -7.69
C ASP A 643 25.57 15.28 -7.93
N LYS A 644 24.25 15.48 -7.77
CA LYS A 644 23.65 16.47 -6.86
C LYS A 644 22.11 16.48 -7.00
N ASP A 645 21.45 16.14 -5.89
CA ASP A 645 20.08 16.54 -5.61
C ASP A 645 19.99 18.07 -5.55
N PRO A 646 18.98 18.69 -6.15
CA PRO A 646 18.06 19.46 -5.35
C PRO A 646 16.58 19.42 -5.82
N SER A 647 15.72 19.30 -4.82
CA SER A 647 14.33 19.79 -4.72
C SER A 647 13.78 20.67 -5.84
N ASN A 648 12.55 20.32 -6.24
CA ASN A 648 11.51 21.17 -6.88
C ASN A 648 11.88 21.87 -8.18
N GLU A 649 11.26 21.44 -9.28
CA GLU A 649 10.45 22.30 -10.12
C GLU A 649 9.89 21.51 -11.32
N ASP A 650 8.60 21.74 -11.61
CA ASP A 650 7.90 21.39 -12.84
C ASP A 650 8.79 21.58 -14.08
N SER A 651 9.25 20.49 -14.70
CA SER A 651 9.83 20.57 -16.03
C SER A 651 8.90 19.90 -17.06
N THR A 652 7.91 20.67 -17.55
CA THR A 652 7.34 20.45 -18.86
C THR A 652 8.45 20.58 -19.89
N GLY A 653 8.90 19.46 -20.47
CA GLY A 653 9.86 19.46 -21.57
C GLY A 653 9.32 20.29 -22.75
N ILE A 654 9.87 21.48 -22.93
CA ILE A 654 9.55 22.38 -24.02
C ILE A 654 10.65 22.23 -25.07
N GLU A 655 10.39 21.50 -26.16
CA GLU A 655 11.22 21.56 -27.34
C GLU A 655 10.78 22.70 -28.26
N SER A 656 11.73 23.57 -28.67
CA SER A 656 11.50 24.60 -29.65
C SER A 656 11.50 24.00 -31.07
N TYR A 657 10.41 24.18 -31.81
CA TYR A 657 10.25 23.68 -33.18
C TYR A 657 10.63 24.73 -34.21
N LYS A 658 11.48 24.33 -35.19
CA LYS A 658 11.70 25.08 -36.45
C LYS A 658 10.93 24.39 -37.57
N ALA A 659 10.08 25.12 -38.25
CA ALA A 659 9.26 24.64 -39.35
C ALA A 659 10.13 24.13 -40.53
N GLY A 660 10.03 22.83 -40.81
CA GLY A 660 10.56 22.18 -42.01
C GLY A 660 9.41 21.58 -42.83
N ASN A 661 9.58 21.52 -44.14
CA ASN A 661 8.60 21.12 -45.17
C ASN A 661 8.22 19.62 -45.03
N ASP A 662 7.28 19.28 -44.16
CA ASP A 662 6.58 18.00 -44.24
C ASP A 662 5.13 18.20 -43.77
N LYS A 663 4.20 17.35 -44.20
CA LYS A 663 2.76 17.43 -43.90
C LYS A 663 2.48 17.34 -42.38
N THR A 664 2.81 18.40 -41.70
CA THR A 664 2.64 18.53 -40.25
C THR A 664 1.22 18.96 -39.96
N VAL A 665 0.47 18.22 -39.16
CA VAL A 665 -0.87 18.58 -38.73
C VAL A 665 -0.75 19.31 -37.40
N ILE A 666 -1.19 20.55 -37.36
CA ILE A 666 -1.10 21.44 -36.20
C ILE A 666 -2.50 21.76 -35.72
N TYR A 667 -2.71 21.64 -34.43
CA TYR A 667 -3.95 22.04 -33.76
C TYR A 667 -3.67 23.10 -32.69
N SER A 668 -4.56 24.08 -32.55
CA SER A 668 -4.57 24.97 -31.38
C SER A 668 -4.96 24.19 -30.12
N LEU A 669 -4.73 24.74 -28.93
CA LEU A 669 -5.18 24.12 -27.66
C LEU A 669 -6.71 23.91 -27.60
N GLY A 670 -7.48 24.63 -28.41
CA GLY A 670 -8.92 24.46 -28.58
C GLY A 670 -9.30 23.40 -29.64
N GLY A 671 -8.35 22.54 -30.08
CA GLY A 671 -8.63 21.43 -31.03
C GLY A 671 -8.79 21.82 -32.49
N ASN A 672 -8.71 23.11 -32.87
CA ASN A 672 -8.87 23.57 -34.26
C ASN A 672 -7.60 23.34 -35.05
N ARG A 673 -7.72 22.73 -36.23
CA ARG A 673 -6.61 22.58 -37.19
C ARG A 673 -6.21 23.96 -37.71
N VAL A 674 -4.93 24.29 -37.55
CA VAL A 674 -4.36 25.56 -38.04
C VAL A 674 -3.28 25.30 -39.09
N SER A 675 -3.16 26.18 -40.07
CA SER A 675 -2.18 26.05 -41.13
C SER A 675 -0.75 26.41 -40.70
N THR A 676 -0.64 27.20 -39.62
CA THR A 676 0.64 27.64 -39.05
C THR A 676 0.52 27.64 -37.51
N PRO A 677 1.63 27.33 -36.78
CA PRO A 677 1.62 27.43 -35.33
C PRO A 677 1.30 28.85 -34.85
N VAL A 678 0.39 29.01 -33.91
CA VAL A 678 0.13 30.30 -33.25
C VAL A 678 0.97 30.43 -32.00
N LYS A 679 1.33 31.65 -31.64
CA LYS A 679 2.10 31.94 -30.42
C LYS A 679 1.37 31.36 -29.20
N GLY A 680 2.08 30.58 -28.41
CA GLY A 680 1.51 29.88 -27.27
C GLY A 680 1.59 28.34 -27.41
N PHE A 681 0.82 27.61 -26.63
CA PHE A 681 0.80 26.14 -26.72
C PHE A 681 -0.01 25.66 -27.93
N ASN A 682 0.54 24.75 -28.70
CA ASN A 682 -0.08 24.08 -29.85
C ASN A 682 0.07 22.56 -29.69
N ILE A 683 -0.73 21.79 -30.42
CA ILE A 683 -0.55 20.34 -30.55
C ILE A 683 -0.04 20.08 -31.97
N ILE A 684 1.19 19.62 -32.10
CA ILE A 684 1.83 19.34 -33.37
C ILE A 684 2.13 17.85 -33.43
N ASN A 685 1.53 17.15 -34.41
CA ASN A 685 1.64 15.69 -34.54
C ASN A 685 1.34 14.95 -33.24
N GLY A 686 0.30 15.39 -32.47
CA GLY A 686 -0.13 14.79 -31.23
C GLY A 686 0.72 15.15 -29.99
N LYS A 687 1.75 15.99 -30.12
CA LYS A 687 2.58 16.46 -29.00
C LYS A 687 2.29 17.93 -28.67
N LYS A 688 2.24 18.26 -27.38
CA LYS A 688 2.08 19.64 -26.90
C LYS A 688 3.39 20.41 -27.11
N VAL A 689 3.37 21.48 -27.90
CA VAL A 689 4.53 22.30 -28.26
C VAL A 689 4.22 23.76 -27.96
N TYR A 690 5.16 24.47 -27.35
CA TYR A 690 5.06 25.92 -27.15
C TYR A 690 5.77 26.68 -28.25
N VAL A 691 5.04 27.53 -28.98
CA VAL A 691 5.57 28.39 -30.03
C VAL A 691 5.77 29.79 -29.46
N LYS A 692 7.02 30.27 -29.46
CA LYS A 692 7.42 31.59 -28.93
C LYS A 692 6.96 32.74 -29.80
#